data_6df034e1090740e9e913a1b13541fa4b
#
_entry.id   6df034e1090740e9e913a1b13541fa4b
#
_cell.length_a   1.000
_cell.length_b   1.000
_cell.length_c   1.000
_cell.angle_alpha   90.00
_cell.angle_beta   90.00
_cell.angle_gamma   90.00
#
_symmetry.space_group_name_H-M   'P 1'
#
loop_
_entity.id
_entity.type
_entity.pdbx_description
1 polymer ?
#
loop_
_entity_poly.entity_id
_entity_poly.type
_entity_poly.pdbx_seq_one_letter_code
_entity_poly.pdbx_strand_id
1 'polypeptide(L)'
;MKKILTTMASAMFIASCSSNRENPFLTEWDTPYGIPPFEQIATEDYVPAVEKGIESQNRIIESIISNPEEPTFENTIQPLELSGGILAKVSGVLYNVVESDYTTELDSVLQVVMPMASEQDDNISFNTKLFERIEKIYKSGQQSLTREQQMVLKKYYEKFVQNGCALPQDKKDRLKQLNAEMVLMQQKFGNNILAESNAFKEKFGISVSDFPNAMTTTEDRARRKEMYEAYTMRGHNGNDNDNRQLLLDVMRLRIEKAKMMGYSTPAQYLLVNKMAQNPETVDTFLSGIMEQAVKRARLEVVDMQAQMDKDVADGKLPVGTKIEPWDWWYYSEKVRKEKYDLDENMVKPYFKLENVVKGIFLAANRLYGINMEELENVPAYNKEAVTTYKVTDADGSLLAVFTTDYLPRDSKRGGAWMNNVREQYVDADGNMVRPIIVNVCNLEEYLNIDEVQTVFHEFGHALHGMLSQCRYPSVSGTSVARDFVEVFSQINENWAFQPDLLSEYAINDEGEVIPAELVEKITNSSKFNQGFATTELCAASILDMKWHELESVDGIDIDDFEKKVCQEMGLIPEIGPRYRSTYFNHIFNGGYSAGYYGYLWAEVLDKDAFSIFEQSGNVWNQELSSKFRKTFLERGGSEEPMVLFEQFAGRKPDNTAFLKGRGLL
;
A
#
# COMPACT_ATOMS: atom_id res chain seq x y z
N MET A 1 6.95 -30.91 -28.14
CA MET A 1 6.19 -29.76 -27.75
C MET A 1 5.54 -29.05 -28.93
N LYS A 2 4.62 -29.70 -29.65
CA LYS A 2 3.88 -29.13 -30.79
C LYS A 2 2.46 -29.69 -30.89
N LYS A 3 1.86 -30.18 -29.78
CA LYS A 3 0.52 -30.81 -29.76
C LYS A 3 -0.39 -30.34 -28.62
N ILE A 4 -0.07 -29.26 -27.90
CA ILE A 4 -0.92 -28.70 -26.81
C ILE A 4 -1.53 -27.32 -27.17
N LEU A 5 -1.07 -26.70 -28.26
CA LEU A 5 -1.57 -25.37 -28.70
C LEU A 5 -2.77 -25.42 -29.67
N THR A 6 -3.39 -26.58 -29.92
CA THR A 6 -4.45 -26.70 -30.93
C THR A 6 -5.84 -27.02 -30.37
N THR A 7 -6.03 -26.93 -29.04
CA THR A 7 -7.34 -27.32 -28.44
C THR A 7 -8.04 -26.20 -27.67
N MET A 8 -7.51 -24.97 -27.65
CA MET A 8 -8.18 -23.79 -27.02
C MET A 8 -8.66 -22.73 -28.03
N ALA A 9 -8.55 -22.99 -29.34
CA ALA A 9 -8.98 -22.04 -30.39
C ALA A 9 -10.37 -22.35 -30.98
N SER A 10 -11.22 -23.11 -30.29
CA SER A 10 -12.51 -23.55 -30.88
C SER A 10 -13.73 -23.31 -29.98
N ALA A 11 -13.78 -22.22 -29.21
CA ALA A 11 -15.01 -21.91 -28.48
C ALA A 11 -15.19 -20.41 -28.24
N MET A 12 -15.08 -19.57 -29.28
CA MET A 12 -15.65 -18.22 -29.24
C MET A 12 -15.87 -17.68 -30.65
N PHE A 13 -16.71 -18.38 -31.44
CA PHE A 13 -17.47 -17.74 -32.51
C PHE A 13 -18.89 -17.50 -31.95
N ILE A 14 -19.03 -16.51 -31.09
CA ILE A 14 -20.34 -15.92 -30.83
C ILE A 14 -20.55 -14.93 -31.96
N ALA A 15 -21.62 -15.19 -32.74
CA ALA A 15 -22.06 -14.35 -33.81
C ALA A 15 -22.14 -12.90 -33.35
N SER A 16 -21.29 -12.01 -33.89
CA SER A 16 -21.43 -10.59 -33.74
C SER A 16 -22.71 -10.14 -34.44
N CYS A 17 -23.78 -9.95 -33.68
CA CYS A 17 -24.72 -8.93 -34.06
C CYS A 17 -23.93 -7.61 -33.90
N SER A 18 -23.49 -7.04 -35.02
CA SER A 18 -22.92 -5.72 -35.06
C SER A 18 -24.02 -4.73 -34.68
N SER A 19 -24.18 -4.47 -33.35
CA SER A 19 -24.79 -3.24 -32.91
C SER A 19 -23.83 -2.13 -33.31
N ASN A 20 -24.32 -1.09 -33.96
CA ASN A 20 -23.57 0.16 -34.26
C ASN A 20 -23.27 0.95 -32.96
N ARG A 21 -23.01 0.27 -31.83
CA ARG A 21 -22.66 0.88 -30.57
C ARG A 21 -21.18 1.26 -30.57
N GLU A 22 -20.89 2.52 -30.41
CA GLU A 22 -19.53 2.99 -30.27
C GLU A 22 -18.96 2.57 -28.91
N ASN A 23 -17.69 2.12 -28.88
CA ASN A 23 -17.03 1.68 -27.65
C ASN A 23 -16.78 2.92 -26.76
N PRO A 24 -17.31 2.94 -25.50
CA PRO A 24 -17.20 4.12 -24.63
C PRO A 24 -15.78 4.54 -24.28
N PHE A 25 -14.81 3.61 -24.30
CA PHE A 25 -13.41 3.93 -24.02
C PHE A 25 -12.73 4.71 -25.14
N LEU A 26 -13.29 4.67 -26.37
CA LEU A 26 -12.73 5.33 -27.55
C LEU A 26 -13.30 6.74 -27.81
N THR A 27 -14.26 7.15 -26.98
CA THR A 27 -14.90 8.46 -27.05
C THR A 27 -14.59 9.31 -25.83
N GLU A 28 -14.82 10.61 -25.90
CA GLU A 28 -14.88 11.45 -24.71
C GLU A 28 -16.14 11.14 -23.92
N TRP A 29 -16.04 11.17 -22.58
CA TRP A 29 -17.18 10.87 -21.70
C TRP A 29 -17.99 12.14 -21.45
N ASP A 30 -19.16 12.22 -22.08
CA ASP A 30 -20.15 13.31 -21.88
C ASP A 30 -21.03 13.05 -20.65
N THR A 31 -20.38 12.76 -19.54
CA THR A 31 -20.98 12.54 -18.23
C THR A 31 -20.59 13.67 -17.28
N PRO A 32 -21.34 13.91 -16.20
CA PRO A 32 -20.94 14.92 -15.21
C PRO A 32 -19.50 14.70 -14.76
N TYR A 33 -18.66 15.73 -14.88
CA TYR A 33 -17.23 15.73 -14.51
C TYR A 33 -16.37 14.69 -15.25
N GLY A 34 -16.87 14.06 -16.31
CA GLY A 34 -16.19 12.99 -17.02
C GLY A 34 -16.05 11.71 -16.20
N ILE A 35 -17.04 11.40 -15.35
CA ILE A 35 -17.15 10.12 -14.65
C ILE A 35 -17.32 9.01 -15.69
N PRO A 36 -16.64 7.84 -15.58
CA PRO A 36 -16.84 6.75 -16.51
C PRO A 36 -18.33 6.39 -16.67
N PRO A 37 -18.84 6.23 -17.89
CA PRO A 37 -20.24 5.84 -18.12
C PRO A 37 -20.45 4.33 -17.83
N PHE A 38 -20.30 3.91 -16.58
CA PHE A 38 -20.26 2.52 -16.13
C PHE A 38 -21.41 1.67 -16.70
N GLU A 39 -22.62 2.23 -16.78
CA GLU A 39 -23.80 1.50 -17.32
C GLU A 39 -23.73 1.28 -18.84
N GLN A 40 -22.86 1.99 -19.54
CA GLN A 40 -22.67 1.87 -20.98
C GLN A 40 -21.47 1.00 -21.34
N ILE A 41 -20.57 0.73 -20.39
CA ILE A 41 -19.39 -0.11 -20.60
C ILE A 41 -19.80 -1.57 -20.46
N ALA A 42 -19.57 -2.33 -21.52
CA ALA A 42 -19.79 -3.76 -21.51
C ALA A 42 -18.46 -4.53 -21.49
N THR A 43 -18.51 -5.79 -21.06
CA THR A 43 -17.33 -6.65 -20.95
C THR A 43 -16.55 -6.80 -22.27
N GLU A 44 -17.26 -6.80 -23.39
CA GLU A 44 -16.68 -6.86 -24.73
C GLU A 44 -15.96 -5.58 -25.19
N ASP A 45 -16.10 -4.46 -24.48
CA ASP A 45 -15.47 -3.19 -24.84
C ASP A 45 -13.98 -3.13 -24.47
N TYR A 46 -13.57 -3.85 -23.42
CA TYR A 46 -12.24 -3.71 -22.80
C TYR A 46 -11.11 -4.13 -23.74
N VAL A 47 -11.15 -5.37 -24.27
CA VAL A 47 -10.04 -5.90 -25.10
C VAL A 47 -9.84 -5.07 -26.38
N PRO A 48 -10.90 -4.73 -27.17
CA PRO A 48 -10.74 -3.87 -28.34
C PRO A 48 -10.22 -2.46 -28.01
N ALA A 49 -10.58 -1.92 -26.84
CA ALA A 49 -10.08 -0.62 -26.39
C ALA A 49 -8.59 -0.69 -26.03
N VAL A 50 -8.14 -1.77 -25.36
CA VAL A 50 -6.71 -2.00 -25.09
C VAL A 50 -5.92 -2.14 -26.37
N GLU A 51 -6.39 -2.95 -27.35
CA GLU A 51 -5.74 -3.08 -28.65
C GLU A 51 -5.58 -1.73 -29.34
N LYS A 52 -6.65 -0.92 -29.34
CA LYS A 52 -6.63 0.42 -29.93
C LYS A 52 -5.74 1.39 -29.17
N GLY A 53 -5.72 1.28 -27.86
CA GLY A 53 -4.82 2.05 -26.96
C GLY A 53 -3.36 1.76 -27.27
N ILE A 54 -2.98 0.49 -27.37
CA ILE A 54 -1.64 0.03 -27.74
C ILE A 54 -1.26 0.54 -29.15
N GLU A 55 -2.15 0.38 -30.13
CA GLU A 55 -1.91 0.91 -31.50
C GLU A 55 -1.67 2.42 -31.47
N SER A 56 -2.47 3.17 -30.72
CA SER A 56 -2.35 4.63 -30.62
C SER A 56 -1.04 5.03 -29.95
N GLN A 57 -0.69 4.39 -28.82
CA GLN A 57 0.54 4.64 -28.10
C GLN A 57 1.78 4.34 -28.96
N ASN A 58 1.78 3.20 -29.68
CA ASN A 58 2.87 2.82 -30.57
C ASN A 58 3.06 3.82 -31.72
N ARG A 59 1.98 4.40 -32.28
CA ARG A 59 2.09 5.46 -33.29
C ARG A 59 2.76 6.73 -32.73
N ILE A 60 2.46 7.10 -31.49
CA ILE A 60 3.10 8.24 -30.83
C ILE A 60 4.58 7.95 -30.60
N ILE A 61 4.92 6.74 -30.10
CA ILE A 61 6.31 6.33 -29.87
C ILE A 61 7.10 6.31 -31.19
N GLU A 62 6.52 5.77 -32.27
CA GLU A 62 7.15 5.82 -33.60
C GLU A 62 7.38 7.26 -34.09
N SER A 63 6.44 8.18 -33.84
CA SER A 63 6.62 9.61 -34.13
C SER A 63 7.77 10.21 -33.32
N ILE A 64 7.90 9.86 -32.05
CA ILE A 64 9.00 10.31 -31.19
C ILE A 64 10.36 9.83 -31.72
N ILE A 65 10.49 8.52 -31.96
CA ILE A 65 11.78 7.92 -32.33
C ILE A 65 12.21 8.25 -33.80
N SER A 66 11.26 8.55 -34.65
CA SER A 66 11.53 8.98 -36.03
C SER A 66 11.73 10.49 -36.20
N ASN A 67 11.52 11.29 -35.15
CA ASN A 67 11.71 12.73 -35.21
C ASN A 67 13.19 13.07 -35.44
N PRO A 68 13.56 13.75 -36.55
CA PRO A 68 14.93 14.08 -36.86
C PRO A 68 15.52 15.24 -36.03
N GLU A 69 14.68 15.95 -35.28
CA GLU A 69 15.12 17.04 -34.44
C GLU A 69 15.85 16.55 -33.19
N GLU A 70 16.69 17.41 -32.63
CA GLU A 70 17.34 17.15 -31.35
C GLU A 70 16.28 16.82 -30.26
N PRO A 71 16.53 15.81 -29.45
CA PRO A 71 15.61 15.45 -28.37
C PRO A 71 15.46 16.60 -27.37
N THR A 72 14.21 16.96 -27.08
CA THR A 72 13.83 17.90 -26.02
C THR A 72 12.74 17.28 -25.16
N PHE A 73 12.44 17.89 -24.02
CA PHE A 73 11.34 17.45 -23.17
C PHE A 73 10.00 17.48 -23.95
N GLU A 74 9.77 18.54 -24.71
CA GLU A 74 8.52 18.81 -25.45
C GLU A 74 8.32 17.85 -26.62
N ASN A 75 9.39 17.41 -27.29
CA ASN A 75 9.28 16.54 -28.48
C ASN A 75 9.53 15.05 -28.15
N THR A 76 9.80 14.70 -26.88
CA THR A 76 10.10 13.33 -26.46
C THR A 76 9.33 12.91 -25.22
N ILE A 77 9.49 13.61 -24.09
CA ILE A 77 8.91 13.21 -22.81
C ILE A 77 7.42 13.57 -22.72
N GLN A 78 7.06 14.80 -23.06
CA GLN A 78 5.67 15.26 -22.97
C GLN A 78 4.70 14.42 -23.85
N PRO A 79 4.98 14.12 -25.13
CA PRO A 79 4.11 13.24 -25.89
C PRO A 79 4.12 11.79 -25.36
N LEU A 80 5.22 11.31 -24.77
CA LEU A 80 5.26 10.00 -24.14
C LEU A 80 4.36 9.94 -22.90
N GLU A 81 4.37 10.98 -22.05
CA GLU A 81 3.49 11.12 -20.88
C GLU A 81 2.00 11.01 -21.24
N LEU A 82 1.59 11.63 -22.34
CA LEU A 82 0.20 11.66 -22.76
C LEU A 82 -0.19 10.53 -23.71
N SER A 83 0.76 9.66 -24.08
CA SER A 83 0.55 8.60 -25.09
C SER A 83 -0.43 7.50 -24.65
N GLY A 84 -0.57 7.28 -23.36
CA GLY A 84 -1.34 6.18 -22.78
C GLY A 84 -2.81 6.49 -22.48
N GLY A 85 -3.41 7.56 -23.00
CA GLY A 85 -4.72 8.05 -22.58
C GLY A 85 -5.86 7.04 -22.64
N ILE A 86 -5.98 6.22 -23.72
CA ILE A 86 -7.00 5.16 -23.82
C ILE A 86 -6.69 4.04 -22.82
N LEU A 87 -5.42 3.65 -22.69
CA LEU A 87 -5.01 2.60 -21.75
C LEU A 87 -5.28 3.02 -20.29
N ALA A 88 -5.04 4.28 -19.97
CA ALA A 88 -5.35 4.83 -18.65
C ALA A 88 -6.87 4.83 -18.36
N LYS A 89 -7.73 5.18 -19.34
CA LYS A 89 -9.19 5.05 -19.19
C LYS A 89 -9.61 3.62 -18.91
N VAL A 90 -9.09 2.66 -19.68
CA VAL A 90 -9.42 1.23 -19.53
C VAL A 90 -8.93 0.69 -18.19
N SER A 91 -7.67 0.92 -17.84
CA SER A 91 -7.10 0.41 -16.59
C SER A 91 -7.74 1.04 -15.36
N GLY A 92 -7.97 2.36 -15.37
CA GLY A 92 -8.64 3.08 -14.29
C GLY A 92 -10.04 2.55 -13.99
N VAL A 93 -10.78 2.08 -15.01
CA VAL A 93 -12.09 1.44 -14.83
C VAL A 93 -11.94 -0.03 -14.44
N LEU A 94 -11.21 -0.81 -15.25
CA LEU A 94 -11.14 -2.28 -15.11
C LEU A 94 -10.62 -2.71 -13.75
N TYR A 95 -9.47 -2.17 -13.31
CA TYR A 95 -8.87 -2.56 -12.03
C TYR A 95 -9.77 -2.20 -10.84
N ASN A 96 -10.37 -1.00 -10.87
CA ASN A 96 -11.28 -0.60 -9.80
C ASN A 96 -12.52 -1.50 -9.73
N VAL A 97 -13.15 -1.83 -10.87
CA VAL A 97 -14.36 -2.65 -10.89
C VAL A 97 -14.06 -4.10 -10.54
N VAL A 98 -12.97 -4.69 -11.06
CA VAL A 98 -12.60 -6.08 -10.73
C VAL A 98 -12.32 -6.26 -9.23
N GLU A 99 -11.75 -5.28 -8.57
CA GLU A 99 -11.45 -5.36 -7.13
C GLU A 99 -12.69 -5.08 -6.26
N SER A 100 -13.61 -4.23 -6.76
CA SER A 100 -14.75 -3.75 -5.98
C SER A 100 -16.07 -4.41 -6.30
N ASP A 101 -16.26 -4.90 -7.52
CA ASP A 101 -17.51 -5.54 -7.99
C ASP A 101 -17.22 -6.68 -8.97
N TYR A 102 -16.49 -7.67 -8.48
CA TYR A 102 -15.97 -8.81 -9.22
C TYR A 102 -17.08 -9.61 -9.92
N THR A 103 -16.83 -9.94 -11.19
CA THR A 103 -17.54 -10.99 -11.91
C THR A 103 -16.57 -11.91 -12.63
N THR A 104 -16.98 -13.16 -12.92
CA THR A 104 -16.14 -14.12 -13.66
C THR A 104 -15.83 -13.66 -15.09
N GLU A 105 -16.73 -12.87 -15.68
CA GLU A 105 -16.56 -12.27 -17.00
C GLU A 105 -15.47 -11.19 -16.97
N LEU A 106 -15.47 -10.30 -15.98
CA LEU A 106 -14.44 -9.28 -15.81
C LEU A 106 -13.08 -9.89 -15.45
N ASP A 107 -13.05 -10.95 -14.64
CA ASP A 107 -11.81 -11.70 -14.40
C ASP A 107 -11.23 -12.28 -15.68
N SER A 108 -12.09 -12.85 -16.53
CA SER A 108 -11.67 -13.37 -17.85
C SER A 108 -11.08 -12.27 -18.74
N VAL A 109 -11.65 -11.07 -18.70
CA VAL A 109 -11.09 -9.89 -19.40
C VAL A 109 -9.74 -9.51 -18.81
N LEU A 110 -9.63 -9.45 -17.48
CA LEU A 110 -8.38 -9.11 -16.80
C LEU A 110 -7.24 -10.05 -17.18
N GLN A 111 -7.52 -11.37 -17.26
CA GLN A 111 -6.55 -12.37 -17.68
C GLN A 111 -6.04 -12.19 -19.12
N VAL A 112 -6.79 -11.51 -19.98
CA VAL A 112 -6.37 -11.14 -21.35
C VAL A 112 -5.65 -9.81 -21.35
N VAL A 113 -6.21 -8.80 -20.68
CA VAL A 113 -5.71 -7.42 -20.71
C VAL A 113 -4.36 -7.28 -19.98
N MET A 114 -4.18 -7.96 -18.84
CA MET A 114 -2.95 -7.88 -18.06
C MET A 114 -1.68 -8.30 -18.83
N PRO A 115 -1.66 -9.44 -19.54
CA PRO A 115 -0.52 -9.79 -20.38
C PRO A 115 -0.27 -8.78 -21.50
N MET A 116 -1.33 -8.26 -22.15
CA MET A 116 -1.20 -7.25 -23.21
C MET A 116 -0.57 -5.95 -22.69
N ALA A 117 -1.02 -5.47 -21.52
CA ALA A 117 -0.47 -4.28 -20.89
C ALA A 117 1.00 -4.49 -20.45
N SER A 118 1.32 -5.66 -19.91
CA SER A 118 2.69 -6.03 -19.53
C SER A 118 3.62 -6.10 -20.73
N GLU A 119 3.18 -6.73 -21.84
CA GLU A 119 3.94 -6.78 -23.08
C GLU A 119 4.18 -5.39 -23.66
N GLN A 120 3.19 -4.51 -23.60
CA GLN A 120 3.32 -3.12 -24.06
C GLN A 120 4.32 -2.33 -23.19
N ASP A 121 4.29 -2.49 -21.86
CA ASP A 121 5.26 -1.84 -20.98
C ASP A 121 6.70 -2.34 -21.23
N ASP A 122 6.85 -3.63 -21.47
CA ASP A 122 8.13 -4.23 -21.86
C ASP A 122 8.62 -3.68 -23.22
N ASN A 123 7.74 -3.59 -24.21
CA ASN A 123 8.09 -3.06 -25.53
C ASN A 123 8.55 -1.60 -25.45
N ILE A 124 7.94 -0.79 -24.60
CA ILE A 124 8.37 0.59 -24.31
C ILE A 124 9.71 0.57 -23.57
N SER A 125 9.78 -0.15 -22.46
CA SER A 125 10.93 -0.15 -21.54
C SER A 125 12.22 -0.70 -22.18
N PHE A 126 12.11 -1.57 -23.19
CA PHE A 126 13.23 -2.12 -23.95
C PHE A 126 13.50 -1.38 -25.27
N ASN A 127 12.77 -0.30 -25.58
CA ASN A 127 12.99 0.46 -26.81
C ASN A 127 14.26 1.31 -26.73
N THR A 128 15.32 0.81 -27.36
CA THR A 128 16.65 1.43 -27.32
C THR A 128 16.66 2.83 -27.95
N LYS A 129 15.93 3.05 -29.08
CA LYS A 129 15.88 4.36 -29.75
C LYS A 129 15.17 5.40 -28.88
N LEU A 130 14.12 4.99 -28.20
CA LEU A 130 13.41 5.87 -27.27
C LEU A 130 14.32 6.21 -26.06
N PHE A 131 15.01 5.20 -25.52
CA PHE A 131 15.96 5.41 -24.43
C PHE A 131 17.12 6.34 -24.82
N GLU A 132 17.70 6.21 -26.02
CA GLU A 132 18.76 7.11 -26.52
C GLU A 132 18.29 8.59 -26.51
N ARG A 133 17.06 8.87 -26.89
CA ARG A 133 16.49 10.23 -26.84
C ARG A 133 16.31 10.70 -25.38
N ILE A 134 15.76 9.87 -24.50
CA ILE A 134 15.58 10.18 -23.08
C ILE A 134 16.93 10.42 -22.41
N GLU A 135 17.91 9.53 -22.63
CA GLU A 135 19.24 9.64 -22.07
C GLU A 135 19.97 10.92 -22.53
N LYS A 136 19.80 11.29 -23.80
CA LYS A 136 20.39 12.52 -24.35
C LYS A 136 19.85 13.76 -23.64
N ILE A 137 18.53 13.85 -23.41
CA ILE A 137 17.91 14.93 -22.64
C ILE A 137 18.43 14.92 -21.20
N TYR A 138 18.47 13.74 -20.57
CA TYR A 138 18.91 13.59 -19.17
C TYR A 138 20.36 14.04 -18.96
N LYS A 139 21.25 13.73 -19.90
CA LYS A 139 22.67 14.08 -19.86
C LYS A 139 23.02 15.50 -20.36
N SER A 140 22.15 16.14 -21.14
CA SER A 140 22.43 17.45 -21.78
C SER A 140 22.35 18.66 -20.83
N GLY A 141 21.94 18.42 -19.58
CA GLY A 141 21.70 19.48 -18.59
C GLY A 141 20.25 19.96 -18.57
N GLN A 142 19.69 19.97 -17.38
CA GLN A 142 18.25 20.16 -17.15
C GLN A 142 17.90 21.61 -16.71
N GLN A 143 18.82 22.56 -16.91
CA GLN A 143 18.69 23.93 -16.37
C GLN A 143 17.50 24.72 -16.89
N SER A 144 16.99 24.38 -18.09
CA SER A 144 15.82 25.01 -18.69
C SER A 144 14.49 24.36 -18.30
N LEU A 145 14.53 23.18 -17.68
CA LEU A 145 13.36 22.42 -17.27
C LEU A 145 12.83 22.91 -15.92
N THR A 146 11.51 22.94 -15.75
CA THR A 146 10.90 23.12 -14.43
C THR A 146 11.27 21.94 -13.52
N ARG A 147 11.15 22.11 -12.21
CA ARG A 147 11.46 21.02 -11.28
C ARG A 147 10.61 19.78 -11.52
N GLU A 148 9.33 19.95 -11.79
CA GLU A 148 8.43 18.84 -12.12
C GLU A 148 8.88 18.11 -13.41
N GLN A 149 9.24 18.85 -14.47
CA GLN A 149 9.79 18.24 -15.70
C GLN A 149 11.08 17.46 -15.44
N GLN A 150 11.94 17.97 -14.57
CA GLN A 150 13.15 17.24 -14.15
C GLN A 150 12.81 15.93 -13.47
N MET A 151 11.81 15.90 -12.58
CA MET A 151 11.38 14.70 -11.88
C MET A 151 10.73 13.69 -12.84
N VAL A 152 9.90 14.15 -13.78
CA VAL A 152 9.33 13.28 -14.83
C VAL A 152 10.44 12.65 -15.67
N LEU A 153 11.38 13.47 -16.15
CA LEU A 153 12.52 13.00 -16.94
C LEU A 153 13.38 11.99 -16.15
N LYS A 154 13.66 12.30 -14.88
CA LYS A 154 14.36 11.37 -13.96
C LYS A 154 13.64 10.04 -13.86
N LYS A 155 12.32 10.06 -13.61
CA LYS A 155 11.50 8.85 -13.46
C LYS A 155 11.54 7.98 -14.72
N TYR A 156 11.43 8.56 -15.91
CA TYR A 156 11.59 7.81 -17.17
C TYR A 156 13.00 7.25 -17.33
N TYR A 157 14.03 8.06 -17.16
CA TYR A 157 15.40 7.60 -17.28
C TYR A 157 15.70 6.41 -16.34
N GLU A 158 15.33 6.54 -15.07
CA GLU A 158 15.50 5.50 -14.07
C GLU A 158 14.68 4.25 -14.39
N LYS A 159 13.42 4.39 -14.86
CA LYS A 159 12.60 3.25 -15.29
C LYS A 159 13.29 2.45 -16.40
N PHE A 160 13.79 3.11 -17.43
CA PHE A 160 14.50 2.45 -18.54
C PHE A 160 15.79 1.79 -18.08
N VAL A 161 16.57 2.46 -17.25
CA VAL A 161 17.82 1.90 -16.70
C VAL A 161 17.53 0.68 -15.83
N GLN A 162 16.58 0.77 -14.89
CA GLN A 162 16.21 -0.32 -13.99
C GLN A 162 15.60 -1.52 -14.73
N ASN A 163 14.90 -1.30 -15.84
CA ASN A 163 14.39 -2.37 -16.69
C ASN A 163 15.48 -2.95 -17.61
N GLY A 164 16.73 -2.48 -17.52
CA GLY A 164 17.85 -3.04 -18.24
C GLY A 164 17.96 -2.63 -19.71
N CYS A 165 17.34 -1.48 -20.11
CA CYS A 165 17.40 -1.02 -21.49
C CYS A 165 18.84 -0.76 -21.99
N ALA A 166 19.73 -0.36 -21.10
CA ALA A 166 21.15 -0.14 -21.39
C ALA A 166 22.00 -1.44 -21.48
N LEU A 167 21.43 -2.61 -21.15
CA LEU A 167 22.16 -3.87 -21.18
C LEU A 167 22.41 -4.36 -22.62
N PRO A 168 23.50 -5.13 -22.87
CA PRO A 168 23.69 -5.90 -24.09
C PRO A 168 22.53 -6.88 -24.35
N GLN A 169 22.31 -7.23 -25.62
CA GLN A 169 21.13 -8.03 -26.02
C GLN A 169 21.05 -9.39 -25.32
N ASP A 170 22.18 -10.10 -25.18
CA ASP A 170 22.26 -11.38 -24.47
C ASP A 170 21.81 -11.28 -23.01
N LYS A 171 22.16 -10.20 -22.33
CA LYS A 171 21.71 -9.92 -20.97
C LYS A 171 20.22 -9.55 -20.91
N LYS A 172 19.71 -8.78 -21.88
CA LYS A 172 18.27 -8.48 -21.99
C LYS A 172 17.45 -9.77 -22.15
N ASP A 173 17.90 -10.70 -23.00
CA ASP A 173 17.22 -11.97 -23.23
C ASP A 173 17.22 -12.82 -21.95
N ARG A 174 18.35 -12.85 -21.20
CA ARG A 174 18.40 -13.53 -19.89
C ARG A 174 17.50 -12.85 -18.85
N LEU A 175 17.45 -11.51 -18.82
CA LEU A 175 16.61 -10.75 -17.90
C LEU A 175 15.12 -11.05 -18.11
N LYS A 176 14.67 -11.16 -19.38
CA LYS A 176 13.29 -11.55 -19.70
C LYS A 176 12.97 -12.95 -19.19
N GLN A 177 13.86 -13.92 -19.41
CA GLN A 177 13.68 -15.28 -18.90
C GLN A 177 13.62 -15.31 -17.37
N LEU A 178 14.53 -14.60 -16.72
CA LEU A 178 14.62 -14.51 -15.27
C LEU A 178 13.35 -13.90 -14.67
N ASN A 179 12.83 -12.81 -15.24
CA ASN A 179 11.59 -12.21 -14.80
C ASN A 179 10.41 -13.19 -14.93
N ALA A 180 10.31 -13.91 -16.05
CA ALA A 180 9.24 -14.90 -16.26
C ALA A 180 9.34 -16.08 -15.28
N GLU A 181 10.54 -16.61 -15.03
CA GLU A 181 10.78 -17.66 -14.03
C GLU A 181 10.39 -17.19 -12.63
N MET A 182 10.77 -15.96 -12.27
CA MET A 182 10.51 -15.38 -10.95
C MET A 182 9.01 -15.18 -10.70
N VAL A 183 8.25 -14.69 -11.67
CA VAL A 183 6.79 -14.52 -11.56
C VAL A 183 6.10 -15.84 -11.25
N LEU A 184 6.46 -16.93 -11.96
CA LEU A 184 5.87 -18.26 -11.73
C LEU A 184 6.21 -18.80 -10.33
N MET A 185 7.45 -18.58 -9.85
CA MET A 185 7.87 -19.01 -8.52
C MET A 185 7.17 -18.21 -7.42
N GLN A 186 7.04 -16.89 -7.59
CA GLN A 186 6.33 -16.02 -6.66
C GLN A 186 4.84 -16.40 -6.56
N GLN A 187 4.19 -16.64 -7.68
CA GLN A 187 2.80 -17.12 -7.70
C GLN A 187 2.66 -18.46 -6.98
N LYS A 188 3.57 -19.40 -7.21
CA LYS A 188 3.58 -20.70 -6.51
C LYS A 188 3.77 -20.51 -4.99
N PHE A 189 4.65 -19.60 -4.57
CA PHE A 189 4.85 -19.26 -3.17
C PHE A 189 3.54 -18.80 -2.51
N GLY A 190 2.84 -17.86 -3.14
CA GLY A 190 1.54 -17.38 -2.66
C GLY A 190 0.47 -18.48 -2.59
N ASN A 191 0.38 -19.33 -3.63
CA ASN A 191 -0.57 -20.45 -3.69
C ASN A 191 -0.31 -21.47 -2.57
N ASN A 192 0.96 -21.78 -2.28
CA ASN A 192 1.32 -22.65 -1.16
C ASN A 192 0.88 -22.08 0.20
N ILE A 193 1.07 -20.77 0.42
CA ILE A 193 0.60 -20.09 1.64
C ILE A 193 -0.93 -20.14 1.74
N LEU A 194 -1.64 -19.94 0.64
CA LEU A 194 -3.10 -20.03 0.62
C LEU A 194 -3.57 -21.44 1.01
N ALA A 195 -2.96 -22.48 0.45
CA ALA A 195 -3.27 -23.85 0.77
C ALA A 195 -3.01 -24.19 2.27
N GLU A 196 -1.88 -23.75 2.81
CA GLU A 196 -1.53 -23.91 4.24
C GLU A 196 -2.48 -23.12 5.15
N SER A 197 -2.92 -21.92 4.72
CA SER A 197 -3.90 -21.11 5.45
C SER A 197 -5.29 -21.75 5.48
N ASN A 198 -5.69 -22.41 4.39
CA ASN A 198 -6.93 -23.18 4.32
C ASN A 198 -6.84 -24.44 5.21
N ALA A 199 -5.70 -25.12 5.21
CA ALA A 199 -5.47 -26.28 6.11
C ALA A 199 -5.51 -25.86 7.59
N PHE A 200 -4.96 -24.69 7.94
CA PHE A 200 -5.08 -24.11 9.27
C PHE A 200 -6.55 -23.87 9.64
N LYS A 201 -7.32 -23.24 8.74
CA LYS A 201 -8.76 -23.00 8.95
C LYS A 201 -9.55 -24.31 9.11
N GLU A 202 -9.27 -25.31 8.30
CA GLU A 202 -9.91 -26.62 8.41
C GLU A 202 -9.61 -27.27 9.77
N LYS A 203 -8.37 -27.22 10.25
CA LYS A 203 -7.94 -27.83 11.52
C LYS A 203 -8.52 -27.13 12.76
N PHE A 204 -8.56 -25.79 12.75
CA PHE A 204 -8.88 -24.99 13.94
C PHE A 204 -10.27 -24.38 13.93
N GLY A 205 -10.94 -24.30 12.78
CA GLY A 205 -12.25 -23.66 12.60
C GLY A 205 -12.19 -22.12 12.56
N ILE A 206 -10.97 -21.55 12.48
CA ILE A 206 -10.72 -20.10 12.42
C ILE A 206 -9.82 -19.76 11.24
N SER A 207 -9.98 -18.56 10.67
CA SER A 207 -9.09 -18.07 9.62
C SER A 207 -7.73 -17.65 10.20
N VAL A 208 -6.71 -17.52 9.35
CA VAL A 208 -5.41 -16.96 9.78
C VAL A 208 -5.50 -15.48 10.14
N SER A 209 -6.49 -14.74 9.62
CA SER A 209 -6.76 -13.35 9.99
C SER A 209 -7.36 -13.25 11.41
N ASP A 210 -8.16 -14.24 11.83
CA ASP A 210 -8.75 -14.29 13.15
C ASP A 210 -7.81 -14.87 14.23
N PHE A 211 -6.61 -15.30 13.84
CA PHE A 211 -5.65 -15.91 14.77
C PHE A 211 -5.36 -15.04 16.00
N PRO A 212 -5.09 -13.71 15.90
CA PRO A 212 -4.84 -12.88 17.09
C PRO A 212 -6.02 -12.87 18.07
N ASN A 213 -7.25 -12.75 17.55
CA ASN A 213 -8.47 -12.78 18.35
C ASN A 213 -8.66 -14.15 19.03
N ALA A 214 -8.46 -15.24 18.30
CA ALA A 214 -8.52 -16.59 18.87
C ALA A 214 -7.47 -16.81 19.96
N MET A 215 -6.24 -16.31 19.78
CA MET A 215 -5.19 -16.38 20.80
C MET A 215 -5.52 -15.55 22.04
N THR A 216 -6.23 -14.45 21.87
CA THR A 216 -6.68 -13.57 22.96
C THR A 216 -7.76 -14.22 23.82
N THR A 217 -8.68 -14.97 23.20
CA THR A 217 -9.88 -15.50 23.87
C THR A 217 -9.76 -16.97 24.33
N THR A 218 -8.79 -17.73 23.78
CA THR A 218 -8.63 -19.16 24.13
C THR A 218 -7.98 -19.32 25.50
N GLU A 219 -8.71 -19.85 26.47
CA GLU A 219 -8.22 -20.10 27.86
C GLU A 219 -7.21 -21.26 27.95
N ASP A 220 -7.41 -22.32 27.15
CA ASP A 220 -6.53 -23.48 27.11
C ASP A 220 -5.15 -23.17 26.53
N ARG A 221 -4.14 -23.14 27.39
CA ARG A 221 -2.74 -22.87 27.02
C ARG A 221 -2.18 -23.88 26.02
N ALA A 222 -2.55 -25.16 26.14
CA ALA A 222 -2.08 -26.20 25.23
C ALA A 222 -2.66 -25.97 23.81
N ARG A 223 -3.92 -25.52 23.74
CA ARG A 223 -4.58 -25.17 22.49
C ARG A 223 -3.96 -23.93 21.89
N ARG A 224 -3.63 -22.88 22.67
CA ARG A 224 -2.89 -21.70 22.16
C ARG A 224 -1.54 -22.11 21.57
N LYS A 225 -0.79 -22.96 22.27
CA LYS A 225 0.49 -23.46 21.77
C LYS A 225 0.34 -24.18 20.42
N GLU A 226 -0.63 -25.10 20.32
CA GLU A 226 -0.88 -25.84 19.08
C GLU A 226 -1.25 -24.91 17.92
N MET A 227 -2.11 -23.91 18.17
CA MET A 227 -2.48 -22.91 17.15
C MET A 227 -1.28 -22.06 16.72
N TYR A 228 -0.47 -21.60 17.69
CA TYR A 228 0.72 -20.80 17.42
C TYR A 228 1.75 -21.56 16.57
N GLU A 229 2.05 -22.80 16.95
CA GLU A 229 2.98 -23.66 16.20
C GLU A 229 2.48 -23.92 14.78
N ALA A 230 1.20 -24.24 14.60
CA ALA A 230 0.62 -24.44 13.27
C ALA A 230 0.60 -23.16 12.45
N TYR A 231 0.35 -22.00 13.06
CA TYR A 231 0.37 -20.70 12.41
C TYR A 231 1.77 -20.34 11.91
N THR A 232 2.80 -20.53 12.75
CA THR A 232 4.18 -20.15 12.43
C THR A 232 4.90 -21.16 11.53
N MET A 233 4.35 -22.37 11.36
CA MET A 233 4.91 -23.42 10.50
C MET A 233 4.31 -23.43 9.08
N ARG A 234 3.47 -22.48 8.71
CA ARG A 234 2.93 -22.39 7.35
C ARG A 234 4.06 -22.28 6.33
N GLY A 235 3.96 -23.07 5.25
CA GLY A 235 5.01 -23.17 4.23
C GLY A 235 6.31 -23.84 4.69
N HIS A 236 6.27 -24.54 5.86
CA HIS A 236 7.43 -25.21 6.45
C HIS A 236 7.09 -26.64 6.97
N ASN A 237 6.09 -27.29 6.40
CA ASN A 237 5.58 -28.57 6.90
C ASN A 237 6.16 -29.81 6.21
N GLY A 238 7.14 -29.67 5.31
CA GLY A 238 7.74 -30.77 4.53
C GLY A 238 6.73 -31.49 3.61
N ASN A 239 5.67 -30.79 3.22
CA ASN A 239 4.65 -31.26 2.30
C ASN A 239 4.77 -30.57 0.91
N ASP A 240 3.81 -30.78 0.03
CA ASP A 240 3.81 -30.21 -1.32
C ASP A 240 3.72 -28.66 -1.34
N ASN A 241 3.32 -28.04 -0.22
CA ASN A 241 3.23 -26.61 -0.02
C ASN A 241 4.44 -26.00 0.72
N ASP A 242 5.53 -26.76 0.88
CA ASP A 242 6.75 -26.29 1.54
C ASP A 242 7.47 -25.24 0.67
N ASN A 243 7.68 -24.07 1.23
CA ASN A 243 8.26 -22.92 0.53
C ASN A 243 9.78 -22.77 0.71
N ARG A 244 10.44 -23.60 1.51
CA ARG A 244 11.87 -23.41 1.83
C ARG A 244 12.75 -23.40 0.59
N GLN A 245 12.64 -24.42 -0.27
CA GLN A 245 13.43 -24.46 -1.50
C GLN A 245 13.02 -23.36 -2.47
N LEU A 246 11.71 -23.11 -2.60
CA LEU A 246 11.17 -22.09 -3.50
C LEU A 246 11.66 -20.70 -3.14
N LEU A 247 11.73 -20.38 -1.83
CA LEU A 247 12.28 -19.13 -1.31
C LEU A 247 13.75 -18.95 -1.75
N LEU A 248 14.59 -19.97 -1.57
CA LEU A 248 16.00 -19.93 -1.98
C LEU A 248 16.14 -19.75 -3.50
N ASP A 249 15.26 -20.36 -4.29
CA ASP A 249 15.27 -20.22 -5.75
C ASP A 249 14.86 -18.80 -6.17
N VAL A 250 13.83 -18.23 -5.55
CA VAL A 250 13.44 -16.81 -5.77
C VAL A 250 14.60 -15.87 -5.41
N MET A 251 15.26 -16.07 -4.27
CA MET A 251 16.39 -15.23 -3.86
C MET A 251 17.58 -15.38 -4.82
N ARG A 252 17.85 -16.57 -5.32
CA ARG A 252 18.91 -16.80 -6.33
C ARG A 252 18.67 -15.98 -7.59
N LEU A 253 17.42 -15.95 -8.08
CA LEU A 253 17.04 -15.15 -9.26
C LEU A 253 17.16 -13.64 -8.98
N ARG A 254 16.75 -13.18 -7.79
CA ARG A 254 16.90 -11.76 -7.38
C ARG A 254 18.33 -11.32 -7.31
N ILE A 255 19.23 -12.17 -6.77
CA ILE A 255 20.67 -11.92 -6.70
C ILE A 255 21.28 -11.89 -8.11
N GLU A 256 20.90 -12.84 -8.99
CA GLU A 256 21.33 -12.83 -10.38
C GLU A 256 20.90 -11.53 -11.08
N LYS A 257 19.65 -11.13 -10.92
CA LYS A 257 19.11 -9.87 -11.47
C LYS A 257 19.90 -8.66 -10.97
N ALA A 258 20.10 -8.53 -9.67
CA ALA A 258 20.86 -7.42 -9.09
C ALA A 258 22.29 -7.34 -9.67
N LYS A 259 22.99 -8.47 -9.76
CA LYS A 259 24.34 -8.54 -10.35
C LYS A 259 24.35 -8.19 -11.84
N MET A 260 23.34 -8.60 -12.60
CA MET A 260 23.19 -8.20 -14.02
C MET A 260 23.03 -6.70 -14.16
N MET A 261 22.33 -6.06 -13.21
CA MET A 261 22.10 -4.62 -13.15
C MET A 261 23.27 -3.82 -12.56
N GLY A 262 24.37 -4.50 -12.15
CA GLY A 262 25.58 -3.87 -11.62
C GLY A 262 25.59 -3.64 -10.12
N TYR A 263 24.69 -4.27 -9.37
CA TYR A 263 24.62 -4.19 -7.91
C TYR A 263 25.09 -5.51 -7.27
N SER A 264 25.68 -5.46 -6.09
CA SER A 264 26.14 -6.65 -5.38
C SER A 264 25.00 -7.45 -4.77
N THR A 265 23.93 -6.74 -4.31
CA THR A 265 22.80 -7.35 -3.62
C THR A 265 21.46 -6.84 -4.14
N PRO A 266 20.38 -7.63 -3.97
CA PRO A 266 19.02 -7.17 -4.29
C PRO A 266 18.62 -5.87 -3.56
N ALA A 267 18.98 -5.69 -2.29
CA ALA A 267 18.66 -4.50 -1.53
C ALA A 267 19.27 -3.23 -2.14
N GLN A 268 20.55 -3.29 -2.55
CA GLN A 268 21.18 -2.15 -3.24
C GLN A 268 20.46 -1.78 -4.54
N TYR A 269 20.00 -2.77 -5.30
CA TYR A 269 19.27 -2.56 -6.54
C TYR A 269 17.87 -1.97 -6.31
N LEU A 270 17.14 -2.49 -5.31
CA LEU A 270 15.74 -2.12 -5.06
C LEU A 270 15.60 -0.77 -4.35
N LEU A 271 16.61 -0.37 -3.54
CA LEU A 271 16.52 0.85 -2.74
C LEU A 271 16.98 2.12 -3.46
N VAL A 272 17.65 2.01 -4.61
CA VAL A 272 18.25 3.16 -5.31
C VAL A 272 17.26 4.31 -5.57
N ASN A 273 15.97 4.00 -5.78
CA ASN A 273 14.90 4.96 -6.07
C ASN A 273 13.91 5.11 -4.89
N LYS A 274 14.33 4.79 -3.67
CA LYS A 274 13.56 4.99 -2.45
C LYS A 274 14.12 6.17 -1.67
N MET A 275 13.35 6.68 -0.69
CA MET A 275 13.86 7.72 0.22
C MET A 275 15.11 7.27 0.97
N ALA A 276 15.15 6.01 1.38
CA ALA A 276 16.27 5.43 2.12
C ALA A 276 17.55 5.29 1.26
N GLN A 277 17.41 5.14 -0.06
CA GLN A 277 18.47 5.08 -1.08
C GLN A 277 19.45 3.91 -0.98
N ASN A 278 19.73 3.39 0.20
CA ASN A 278 20.73 2.32 0.41
C ASN A 278 20.40 1.47 1.66
N PRO A 279 20.93 0.22 1.73
CA PRO A 279 20.72 -0.68 2.86
C PRO A 279 21.20 -0.13 4.20
N GLU A 280 22.33 0.53 4.25
CA GLU A 280 22.95 1.05 5.48
C GLU A 280 22.03 2.09 6.17
N THR A 281 21.32 2.88 5.40
CA THR A 281 20.31 3.84 5.93
C THR A 281 19.16 3.08 6.60
N VAL A 282 18.64 2.03 5.95
CA VAL A 282 17.55 1.21 6.48
C VAL A 282 18.00 0.45 7.73
N ASP A 283 19.16 -0.15 7.72
CA ASP A 283 19.72 -0.89 8.87
C ASP A 283 19.90 0.02 10.10
N THR A 284 20.45 1.21 9.90
CA THR A 284 20.62 2.20 10.97
C THR A 284 19.27 2.62 11.56
N PHE A 285 18.31 2.90 10.69
CA PHE A 285 16.96 3.27 11.06
C PHE A 285 16.27 2.18 11.89
N LEU A 286 16.25 0.94 11.38
CA LEU A 286 15.59 -0.19 12.04
C LEU A 286 16.27 -0.56 13.37
N SER A 287 17.59 -0.56 13.42
CA SER A 287 18.34 -0.88 14.65
C SER A 287 18.03 0.09 15.78
N GLY A 288 17.92 1.38 15.47
CA GLY A 288 17.55 2.40 16.46
C GLY A 288 16.15 2.23 17.04
N ILE A 289 15.18 1.83 16.22
CA ILE A 289 13.80 1.54 16.67
C ILE A 289 13.77 0.23 17.47
N MET A 290 14.40 -0.83 16.96
CA MET A 290 14.41 -2.16 17.56
C MET A 290 14.93 -2.13 19.00
N GLU A 291 16.00 -1.37 19.25
CA GLU A 291 16.55 -1.23 20.59
C GLU A 291 15.54 -0.69 21.62
N GLN A 292 14.76 0.34 21.25
CA GLN A 292 13.77 0.93 22.14
C GLN A 292 12.53 0.04 22.28
N ALA A 293 12.07 -0.57 21.16
CA ALA A 293 10.93 -1.48 21.15
C ALA A 293 11.16 -2.70 22.05
N VAL A 294 12.32 -3.34 21.96
CA VAL A 294 12.70 -4.48 22.82
C VAL A 294 12.77 -4.09 24.30
N LYS A 295 13.29 -2.90 24.63
CA LYS A 295 13.29 -2.42 26.03
C LYS A 295 11.86 -2.32 26.56
N ARG A 296 10.93 -1.76 25.79
CA ARG A 296 9.53 -1.66 26.15
C ARG A 296 8.85 -3.03 26.24
N ALA A 297 9.08 -3.91 25.26
CA ALA A 297 8.53 -5.27 25.24
C ALA A 297 8.93 -6.07 26.50
N ARG A 298 10.17 -5.91 26.98
CA ARG A 298 10.61 -6.56 28.24
C ARG A 298 9.78 -6.11 29.44
N LEU A 299 9.34 -4.84 29.51
CA LEU A 299 8.46 -4.35 30.58
C LEU A 299 7.05 -4.94 30.43
N GLU A 300 6.57 -5.11 29.21
CA GLU A 300 5.28 -5.76 28.91
C GLU A 300 5.30 -7.24 29.32
N VAL A 301 6.42 -7.96 29.09
CA VAL A 301 6.61 -9.33 29.60
C VAL A 301 6.50 -9.39 31.14
N VAL A 302 7.07 -8.41 31.86
CA VAL A 302 6.98 -8.35 33.34
C VAL A 302 5.52 -8.20 33.78
N ASP A 303 4.76 -7.29 33.14
CA ASP A 303 3.33 -7.11 33.44
C ASP A 303 2.52 -8.38 33.19
N MET A 304 2.77 -9.05 32.04
CA MET A 304 2.10 -10.31 31.69
C MET A 304 2.49 -11.47 32.62
N GLN A 305 3.77 -11.56 33.03
CA GLN A 305 4.23 -12.58 33.98
C GLN A 305 3.53 -12.39 35.31
N ALA A 306 3.29 -11.16 35.77
CA ALA A 306 2.54 -10.91 36.98
C ALA A 306 1.08 -11.42 36.90
N GLN A 307 0.44 -11.32 35.74
CA GLN A 307 -0.90 -11.93 35.51
C GLN A 307 -0.83 -13.48 35.50
N MET A 308 0.19 -14.04 34.84
CA MET A 308 0.40 -15.47 34.79
C MET A 308 0.67 -16.04 36.21
N ASP A 309 1.42 -15.30 37.02
CA ASP A 309 1.72 -15.69 38.41
C ASP A 309 0.44 -15.75 39.30
N LYS A 310 -0.61 -14.96 39.00
CA LYS A 310 -1.94 -15.09 39.64
C LYS A 310 -2.60 -16.43 39.26
N ASP A 311 -2.55 -16.82 37.98
CA ASP A 311 -3.07 -18.09 37.51
C ASP A 311 -2.29 -19.31 38.09
N VAL A 312 -0.98 -19.14 38.33
CA VAL A 312 -0.16 -20.14 39.07
C VAL A 312 -0.61 -20.24 40.55
N ALA A 313 -0.82 -19.09 41.19
CA ALA A 313 -1.29 -19.07 42.60
C ALA A 313 -2.70 -19.69 42.75
N ASP A 314 -3.56 -19.51 41.76
CA ASP A 314 -4.89 -20.12 41.66
C ASP A 314 -4.85 -21.63 41.33
N GLY A 315 -3.67 -22.22 41.12
CA GLY A 315 -3.49 -23.63 40.75
C GLY A 315 -3.88 -23.98 39.31
N LYS A 316 -4.09 -22.98 38.46
CA LYS A 316 -4.41 -23.20 37.02
C LYS A 316 -3.18 -23.57 36.20
N LEU A 317 -1.99 -23.16 36.63
CA LEU A 317 -0.71 -23.43 35.97
C LEU A 317 0.32 -23.98 36.95
N PRO A 318 1.30 -24.77 36.47
CA PRO A 318 2.43 -25.25 37.29
C PRO A 318 3.27 -24.10 37.84
N VAL A 319 3.86 -24.31 39.02
CA VAL A 319 4.80 -23.36 39.63
C VAL A 319 6.02 -23.18 38.71
N GLY A 320 6.41 -21.91 38.50
CA GLY A 320 7.57 -21.56 37.67
C GLY A 320 7.28 -21.43 36.18
N THR A 321 6.00 -21.52 35.76
CA THR A 321 5.61 -21.27 34.36
C THR A 321 6.02 -19.86 33.93
N LYS A 322 6.57 -19.72 32.73
CA LYS A 322 6.99 -18.48 32.16
C LYS A 322 6.16 -18.14 30.91
N ILE A 323 6.11 -16.81 30.59
CA ILE A 323 5.52 -16.35 29.35
C ILE A 323 6.30 -16.93 28.19
N GLU A 324 5.56 -17.47 27.24
CA GLU A 324 6.06 -18.00 25.96
C GLU A 324 5.36 -17.27 24.81
N PRO A 325 5.84 -17.35 23.56
CA PRO A 325 5.23 -16.63 22.43
C PRO A 325 3.72 -16.85 22.27
N TRP A 326 3.22 -18.06 22.52
CA TRP A 326 1.78 -18.39 22.45
C TRP A 326 0.94 -17.84 23.61
N ASP A 327 1.57 -17.25 24.63
CA ASP A 327 0.88 -16.65 25.77
C ASP A 327 0.65 -15.15 25.60
N TRP A 328 1.34 -14.50 24.67
CA TRP A 328 1.39 -13.04 24.54
C TRP A 328 0.00 -12.41 24.44
N TRP A 329 -0.80 -12.79 23.44
CA TRP A 329 -2.13 -12.22 23.22
C TRP A 329 -3.07 -12.41 24.40
N TYR A 330 -3.07 -13.60 24.99
CA TYR A 330 -3.93 -13.93 26.13
C TYR A 330 -3.60 -13.13 27.38
N TYR A 331 -2.33 -13.03 27.74
CA TYR A 331 -1.93 -12.30 28.95
C TYR A 331 -1.84 -10.80 28.74
N SER A 332 -1.53 -10.30 27.56
CA SER A 332 -1.62 -8.87 27.24
C SER A 332 -3.06 -8.37 27.37
N GLU A 333 -4.07 -9.17 26.94
CA GLU A 333 -5.47 -8.79 27.10
C GLU A 333 -5.90 -8.75 28.60
N LYS A 334 -5.40 -9.66 29.43
CA LYS A 334 -5.62 -9.58 30.89
C LYS A 334 -5.03 -8.31 31.49
N VAL A 335 -3.83 -7.93 31.05
CA VAL A 335 -3.18 -6.66 31.46
C VAL A 335 -4.00 -5.47 30.99
N ARG A 336 -4.48 -5.49 29.72
CA ARG A 336 -5.29 -4.41 29.14
C ARG A 336 -6.57 -4.17 29.93
N LYS A 337 -7.31 -5.24 30.22
CA LYS A 337 -8.54 -5.18 31.03
C LYS A 337 -8.30 -4.65 32.43
N GLU A 338 -7.21 -5.08 33.09
CA GLU A 338 -6.89 -4.59 34.45
C GLU A 338 -6.48 -3.11 34.47
N LYS A 339 -5.73 -2.65 33.43
CA LYS A 339 -5.16 -1.29 33.43
C LYS A 339 -6.10 -0.22 32.88
N TYR A 340 -6.91 -0.53 31.86
CA TYR A 340 -7.62 0.48 31.10
C TYR A 340 -9.14 0.38 31.19
N ASP A 341 -9.69 -0.78 31.61
CA ASP A 341 -11.16 -1.00 31.71
C ASP A 341 -11.92 -0.52 30.47
N LEU A 342 -11.35 -0.80 29.28
CA LEU A 342 -11.90 -0.45 27.99
C LEU A 342 -12.37 -1.71 27.27
N ASP A 343 -13.67 -1.75 26.93
CA ASP A 343 -14.30 -2.77 26.08
C ASP A 343 -14.70 -2.09 24.77
N GLU A 344 -14.39 -2.68 23.63
CA GLU A 344 -14.79 -2.18 22.31
C GLU A 344 -16.30 -2.01 22.17
N ASN A 345 -17.10 -2.88 22.82
CA ASN A 345 -18.55 -2.74 22.84
C ASN A 345 -19.06 -1.45 23.50
N MET A 346 -18.23 -0.80 24.31
CA MET A 346 -18.57 0.49 24.92
C MET A 346 -18.41 1.65 23.96
N VAL A 347 -17.57 1.53 22.96
CA VAL A 347 -17.21 2.62 22.02
C VAL A 347 -17.91 2.48 20.66
N LYS A 348 -18.12 1.26 20.16
CA LYS A 348 -18.79 0.96 18.89
C LYS A 348 -20.09 1.75 18.66
N PRO A 349 -21.01 1.90 19.62
CA PRO A 349 -22.27 2.63 19.40
C PRO A 349 -22.10 4.11 18.99
N TYR A 350 -20.93 4.71 19.27
CA TYR A 350 -20.65 6.11 18.94
C TYR A 350 -20.02 6.29 17.57
N PHE A 351 -19.53 5.19 16.94
CA PHE A 351 -18.83 5.24 15.66
C PHE A 351 -19.65 4.64 14.52
N LYS A 352 -20.84 5.23 14.27
CA LYS A 352 -21.63 4.87 13.11
C LYS A 352 -20.90 5.32 11.83
N LEU A 353 -20.80 4.44 10.83
CA LEU A 353 -20.04 4.70 9.58
C LEU A 353 -20.41 6.05 8.93
N GLU A 354 -21.70 6.35 8.81
CA GLU A 354 -22.14 7.61 8.22
C GLU A 354 -21.65 8.86 8.98
N ASN A 355 -21.51 8.76 10.31
CA ASN A 355 -21.01 9.84 11.15
C ASN A 355 -19.48 9.93 11.04
N VAL A 356 -18.77 8.80 10.94
CA VAL A 356 -17.32 8.78 10.69
C VAL A 356 -16.98 9.41 9.33
N VAL A 357 -17.79 9.14 8.29
CA VAL A 357 -17.66 9.80 6.98
C VAL A 357 -17.87 11.31 7.09
N LYS A 358 -18.85 11.77 7.87
CA LYS A 358 -18.97 13.22 8.18
C LYS A 358 -17.74 13.75 8.92
N GLY A 359 -17.16 12.95 9.83
CA GLY A 359 -15.94 13.27 10.57
C GLY A 359 -14.74 13.55 9.67
N ILE A 360 -14.47 12.69 8.67
CA ILE A 360 -13.38 12.92 7.71
C ILE A 360 -13.62 14.19 6.88
N PHE A 361 -14.85 14.49 6.48
CA PHE A 361 -15.18 15.71 5.73
C PHE A 361 -15.03 16.97 6.59
N LEU A 362 -15.43 16.92 7.85
CA LEU A 362 -15.22 18.02 8.81
C LEU A 362 -13.74 18.28 9.04
N ALA A 363 -12.94 17.22 9.21
CA ALA A 363 -11.48 17.35 9.36
C ALA A 363 -10.85 18.02 8.12
N ALA A 364 -11.20 17.55 6.94
CA ALA A 364 -10.68 18.11 5.68
C ALA A 364 -11.09 19.57 5.46
N ASN A 365 -12.34 19.91 5.81
CA ASN A 365 -12.80 21.31 5.76
C ASN A 365 -12.02 22.19 6.74
N ARG A 366 -11.83 21.73 7.98
CA ARG A 366 -11.07 22.49 9.00
C ARG A 366 -9.59 22.67 8.61
N LEU A 367 -8.97 21.62 8.06
CA LEU A 367 -7.55 21.68 7.72
C LEU A 367 -7.29 22.45 6.42
N TYR A 368 -8.10 22.20 5.41
CA TYR A 368 -7.78 22.62 4.02
C TYR A 368 -8.85 23.50 3.37
N GLY A 369 -9.97 23.74 4.04
CA GLY A 369 -11.08 24.56 3.50
C GLY A 369 -11.89 23.89 2.39
N ILE A 370 -11.66 22.58 2.12
CA ILE A 370 -12.34 21.86 1.04
C ILE A 370 -13.76 21.44 1.45
N ASN A 371 -14.64 21.35 0.48
CA ASN A 371 -16.04 20.96 0.69
C ASN A 371 -16.40 19.75 -0.18
N MET A 372 -17.20 18.84 0.36
CA MET A 372 -17.77 17.68 -0.30
C MET A 372 -19.28 17.86 -0.45
N GLU A 373 -19.77 17.73 -1.68
CA GLU A 373 -21.19 17.81 -2.04
C GLU A 373 -21.57 16.50 -2.72
N GLU A 374 -22.53 15.76 -2.17
CA GLU A 374 -23.01 14.51 -2.76
C GLU A 374 -23.64 14.77 -4.13
N LEU A 375 -23.30 13.94 -5.10
CA LEU A 375 -23.81 13.99 -6.46
C LEU A 375 -24.88 12.92 -6.66
N GLU A 376 -26.11 13.34 -6.90
CA GLU A 376 -27.18 12.44 -7.26
C GLU A 376 -27.21 12.13 -8.76
N ASN A 377 -27.66 10.92 -9.12
CA ASN A 377 -27.90 10.51 -10.51
C ASN A 377 -26.66 10.55 -11.43
N VAL A 378 -25.48 10.31 -10.88
CA VAL A 378 -24.23 10.14 -11.65
C VAL A 378 -23.96 8.66 -11.92
N PRO A 379 -23.20 8.32 -12.98
CA PRO A 379 -22.80 6.94 -13.25
C PRO A 379 -21.99 6.33 -12.09
N ALA A 380 -22.25 5.05 -11.75
CA ALA A 380 -21.51 4.30 -10.76
C ALA A 380 -21.41 2.81 -11.17
N TYR A 381 -20.32 2.14 -10.79
CA TYR A 381 -20.18 0.71 -11.06
C TYR A 381 -21.14 -0.16 -10.22
N ASN A 382 -21.56 0.35 -9.07
CA ASN A 382 -22.61 -0.23 -8.22
C ASN A 382 -23.43 0.89 -7.56
N LYS A 383 -24.64 1.10 -8.06
CA LYS A 383 -25.49 2.24 -7.63
C LYS A 383 -26.03 2.14 -6.21
N GLU A 384 -26.05 0.95 -5.64
CA GLU A 384 -26.58 0.73 -4.30
C GLU A 384 -25.49 0.90 -3.22
N ALA A 385 -24.23 0.66 -3.59
CA ALA A 385 -23.12 0.64 -2.64
C ALA A 385 -22.21 1.87 -2.72
N VAL A 386 -22.23 2.57 -3.86
CA VAL A 386 -21.28 3.64 -4.19
C VAL A 386 -21.92 5.01 -4.00
N THR A 387 -21.27 5.88 -3.22
CA THR A 387 -21.67 7.30 -3.09
C THR A 387 -20.57 8.17 -3.72
N THR A 388 -20.97 9.13 -4.52
CA THR A 388 -20.05 10.02 -5.26
C THR A 388 -20.21 11.47 -4.80
N TYR A 389 -19.08 12.15 -4.61
CA TYR A 389 -19.03 13.53 -4.15
C TYR A 389 -18.25 14.41 -5.12
N LYS A 390 -18.77 15.63 -5.32
CA LYS A 390 -18.01 16.73 -5.90
C LYS A 390 -17.16 17.36 -4.80
N VAL A 391 -15.87 17.52 -5.06
CA VAL A 391 -14.92 18.16 -4.13
C VAL A 391 -14.53 19.52 -4.65
N THR A 392 -14.73 20.55 -3.84
CA THR A 392 -14.42 21.94 -4.21
C THR A 392 -13.48 22.59 -3.19
N ASP A 393 -12.67 23.52 -3.67
CA ASP A 393 -11.85 24.38 -2.81
C ASP A 393 -12.71 25.44 -2.12
N ALA A 394 -12.13 26.19 -1.19
CA ALA A 394 -12.79 27.26 -0.43
C ALA A 394 -13.40 28.36 -1.35
N ASP A 395 -12.82 28.58 -2.53
CA ASP A 395 -13.34 29.52 -3.53
C ASP A 395 -14.45 28.94 -4.44
N GLY A 396 -14.82 27.67 -4.24
CA GLY A 396 -15.81 26.94 -5.02
C GLY A 396 -15.26 26.31 -6.31
N SER A 397 -13.97 26.42 -6.60
CA SER A 397 -13.36 25.78 -7.77
C SER A 397 -13.32 24.25 -7.60
N LEU A 398 -13.55 23.51 -8.71
CA LEU A 398 -13.51 22.05 -8.70
C LEU A 398 -12.09 21.54 -8.43
N LEU A 399 -11.94 20.67 -7.43
CA LEU A 399 -10.71 19.95 -7.12
C LEU A 399 -10.71 18.52 -7.66
N ALA A 400 -11.80 17.78 -7.40
CA ALA A 400 -11.87 16.35 -7.71
C ALA A 400 -13.31 15.85 -7.75
N VAL A 401 -13.48 14.62 -8.23
CA VAL A 401 -14.61 13.76 -7.89
C VAL A 401 -14.10 12.70 -6.91
N PHE A 402 -14.82 12.49 -5.81
CA PHE A 402 -14.49 11.50 -4.79
C PHE A 402 -15.61 10.48 -4.68
N THR A 403 -15.27 9.21 -4.64
CA THR A 403 -16.24 8.11 -4.58
C THR A 403 -15.91 7.22 -3.39
N THR A 404 -16.93 6.86 -2.61
CA THR A 404 -16.82 5.93 -1.47
C THR A 404 -17.58 4.66 -1.73
N ASP A 405 -16.98 3.52 -1.36
CA ASP A 405 -17.56 2.19 -1.43
C ASP A 405 -17.13 1.42 -0.16
N TYR A 406 -17.86 1.61 0.94
CA TYR A 406 -17.39 1.22 2.26
C TYR A 406 -18.02 -0.06 2.81
N LEU A 407 -19.19 -0.49 2.31
CA LEU A 407 -19.87 -1.67 2.82
C LEU A 407 -19.37 -2.95 2.16
N PRO A 408 -19.26 -4.08 2.90
CA PRO A 408 -18.83 -5.35 2.35
C PRO A 408 -19.88 -5.96 1.43
N ARG A 409 -19.46 -6.79 0.48
CA ARG A 409 -20.31 -7.63 -0.36
C ARG A 409 -19.50 -8.79 -0.95
N ASP A 410 -20.18 -9.85 -1.38
CA ASP A 410 -19.53 -11.07 -1.89
C ASP A 410 -18.68 -10.81 -3.16
N SER A 411 -19.05 -9.80 -3.96
CA SER A 411 -18.33 -9.40 -5.17
C SER A 411 -17.13 -8.48 -4.90
N LYS A 412 -16.88 -8.08 -3.65
CA LYS A 412 -15.81 -7.15 -3.29
C LYS A 412 -14.63 -7.87 -2.63
N ARG A 413 -13.40 -7.52 -3.04
CA ARG A 413 -12.17 -7.98 -2.39
C ARG A 413 -12.07 -7.45 -0.95
N GLY A 414 -11.54 -8.26 -0.05
CA GLY A 414 -11.31 -7.87 1.35
C GLY A 414 -10.18 -6.86 1.50
N GLY A 415 -10.23 -6.10 2.58
CA GLY A 415 -9.28 -5.04 2.92
C GLY A 415 -9.84 -3.64 2.67
N ALA A 416 -8.95 -2.65 2.66
CA ALA A 416 -9.25 -1.26 2.36
C ALA A 416 -8.18 -0.71 1.42
N TRP A 417 -8.55 0.21 0.53
CA TRP A 417 -7.63 0.86 -0.40
C TRP A 417 -8.20 2.13 -1.00
N MET A 418 -7.28 2.97 -1.49
CA MET A 418 -7.56 4.10 -2.37
C MET A 418 -7.02 3.81 -3.76
N ASN A 419 -7.78 4.18 -4.80
CA ASN A 419 -7.31 4.15 -6.18
C ASN A 419 -7.69 5.42 -6.94
N ASN A 420 -6.94 5.69 -8.03
CA ASN A 420 -7.30 6.67 -9.03
C ASN A 420 -8.06 5.98 -10.18
N VAL A 421 -9.27 6.42 -10.44
CA VAL A 421 -9.96 6.12 -11.71
C VAL A 421 -9.41 7.02 -12.82
N ARG A 422 -9.03 8.23 -12.43
CA ARG A 422 -8.34 9.22 -13.28
C ARG A 422 -7.39 10.05 -12.44
N GLU A 423 -6.16 10.19 -12.92
CA GLU A 423 -5.15 11.06 -12.32
C GLU A 423 -5.42 12.54 -12.62
N GLN A 424 -4.85 13.43 -11.80
CA GLN A 424 -4.71 14.85 -12.12
C GLN A 424 -3.61 15.04 -13.17
N TYR A 425 -3.89 15.79 -14.23
CA TYR A 425 -2.86 16.19 -15.22
C TYR A 425 -3.31 17.42 -16.04
N VAL A 426 -2.42 17.90 -16.89
CA VAL A 426 -2.72 18.92 -17.90
C VAL A 426 -2.69 18.25 -19.28
N ASP A 427 -3.78 18.35 -20.03
CA ASP A 427 -3.92 17.78 -21.36
C ASP A 427 -3.08 18.49 -22.44
N ALA A 428 -3.12 17.99 -23.67
CA ALA A 428 -2.37 18.57 -24.79
C ALA A 428 -2.83 19.99 -25.16
N ASP A 429 -4.07 20.35 -24.83
CA ASP A 429 -4.65 21.67 -25.09
C ASP A 429 -4.37 22.67 -23.94
N GLY A 430 -3.73 22.21 -22.87
CA GLY A 430 -3.39 23.00 -21.70
C GLY A 430 -4.49 23.08 -20.63
N ASN A 431 -5.56 22.29 -20.76
CA ASN A 431 -6.63 22.24 -19.77
C ASN A 431 -6.25 21.32 -18.60
N MET A 432 -6.64 21.74 -17.40
CA MET A 432 -6.46 20.92 -16.22
C MET A 432 -7.56 19.85 -16.14
N VAL A 433 -7.15 18.58 -16.20
CA VAL A 433 -8.03 17.42 -16.01
C VAL A 433 -8.02 17.05 -14.55
N ARG A 434 -9.17 17.17 -13.88
CA ARG A 434 -9.28 16.89 -12.44
C ARG A 434 -9.38 15.41 -12.16
N PRO A 435 -8.86 14.94 -11.01
CA PRO A 435 -8.82 13.53 -10.67
C PRO A 435 -10.20 12.97 -10.29
N ILE A 436 -10.37 11.66 -10.47
CA ILE A 436 -11.48 10.88 -9.95
C ILE A 436 -10.88 9.82 -9.03
N ILE A 437 -11.20 9.91 -7.75
CA ILE A 437 -10.62 9.12 -6.68
C ILE A 437 -11.68 8.20 -6.08
N VAL A 438 -11.31 6.97 -5.75
CA VAL A 438 -12.19 6.05 -5.04
C VAL A 438 -11.53 5.56 -3.76
N ASN A 439 -12.29 5.54 -2.67
CA ASN A 439 -11.98 4.79 -1.45
C ASN A 439 -12.88 3.57 -1.34
N VAL A 440 -12.28 2.42 -1.10
CA VAL A 440 -12.98 1.15 -0.91
C VAL A 440 -12.60 0.57 0.44
N CYS A 441 -13.60 0.16 1.23
CA CYS A 441 -13.42 -0.56 2.50
C CYS A 441 -14.43 -1.71 2.59
N ASN A 442 -14.29 -2.53 3.64
CA ASN A 442 -15.23 -3.59 4.01
C ASN A 442 -15.60 -3.42 5.48
N LEU A 443 -16.48 -2.44 5.76
CA LEU A 443 -16.82 -1.97 7.09
C LEU A 443 -18.27 -2.29 7.44
N GLU A 444 -18.53 -2.55 8.71
CA GLU A 444 -19.89 -2.67 9.24
C GLU A 444 -20.53 -1.30 9.47
N GLU A 445 -21.80 -1.29 9.89
CA GLU A 445 -22.52 -0.05 10.21
C GLU A 445 -21.93 0.69 11.42
N TYR A 446 -21.44 -0.07 12.42
CA TYR A 446 -20.81 0.47 13.63
C TYR A 446 -19.38 0.00 13.72
N LEU A 447 -18.45 0.94 13.80
CA LEU A 447 -17.02 0.71 13.69
C LEU A 447 -16.35 0.54 15.04
N ASN A 448 -15.30 -0.27 15.08
CA ASN A 448 -14.34 -0.26 16.17
C ASN A 448 -13.28 0.84 15.96
N ILE A 449 -12.37 0.99 16.91
CA ILE A 449 -11.32 2.03 16.87
C ILE A 449 -10.42 1.89 15.64
N ASP A 450 -10.00 0.67 15.32
CA ASP A 450 -9.10 0.39 14.19
C ASP A 450 -9.79 0.65 12.85
N GLU A 451 -11.09 0.35 12.75
CA GLU A 451 -11.89 0.63 11.56
C GLU A 451 -12.11 2.13 11.34
N VAL A 452 -12.32 2.91 12.40
CA VAL A 452 -12.35 4.39 12.33
C VAL A 452 -11.02 4.91 11.81
N GLN A 453 -9.92 4.40 12.35
CA GLN A 453 -8.57 4.76 11.91
C GLN A 453 -8.35 4.43 10.43
N THR A 454 -8.83 3.26 9.97
CA THR A 454 -8.78 2.85 8.57
C THR A 454 -9.51 3.83 7.65
N VAL A 455 -10.70 4.32 8.03
CA VAL A 455 -11.42 5.33 7.23
C VAL A 455 -10.60 6.62 7.08
N PHE A 456 -9.99 7.10 8.16
CA PHE A 456 -9.12 8.27 8.11
C PHE A 456 -7.86 8.02 7.29
N HIS A 457 -7.28 6.84 7.38
CA HIS A 457 -6.12 6.39 6.61
C HIS A 457 -6.39 6.46 5.10
N GLU A 458 -7.41 5.74 4.62
CA GLU A 458 -7.76 5.71 3.20
C GLU A 458 -8.16 7.09 2.67
N PHE A 459 -8.80 7.89 3.52
CA PHE A 459 -9.13 9.26 3.17
C PHE A 459 -7.88 10.16 3.07
N GLY A 460 -6.82 9.88 3.84
CA GLY A 460 -5.52 10.56 3.71
C GLY A 460 -4.87 10.33 2.34
N HIS A 461 -4.92 9.09 1.83
CA HIS A 461 -4.54 8.79 0.44
C HIS A 461 -5.44 9.52 -0.57
N ALA A 462 -6.75 9.56 -0.31
CA ALA A 462 -7.68 10.28 -1.17
C ALA A 462 -7.36 11.78 -1.22
N LEU A 463 -7.05 12.41 -0.08
CA LEU A 463 -6.62 13.82 -0.03
C LEU A 463 -5.37 14.06 -0.88
N HIS A 464 -4.39 13.15 -0.84
CA HIS A 464 -3.19 13.23 -1.67
C HIS A 464 -3.49 13.17 -3.17
N GLY A 465 -4.45 12.32 -3.57
CA GLY A 465 -4.93 12.26 -4.95
C GLY A 465 -5.74 13.50 -5.36
N MET A 466 -6.72 13.89 -4.55
CA MET A 466 -7.67 14.97 -4.84
C MET A 466 -7.03 16.36 -4.90
N LEU A 467 -6.04 16.60 -4.05
CA LEU A 467 -5.39 17.91 -3.93
C LEU A 467 -4.19 18.08 -4.87
N SER A 468 -3.79 17.04 -5.61
CA SER A 468 -2.68 17.12 -6.56
C SER A 468 -2.83 18.32 -7.52
N GLN A 469 -1.73 19.03 -7.75
CA GLN A 469 -1.62 20.12 -8.73
C GLN A 469 -0.58 19.80 -9.81
N CYS A 470 -0.19 18.53 -9.93
CA CYS A 470 0.80 18.09 -10.90
C CYS A 470 0.28 18.24 -12.34
N ARG A 471 1.18 18.62 -13.25
CA ARG A 471 0.89 18.73 -14.68
C ARG A 471 1.02 17.42 -15.44
N TYR A 472 1.82 16.48 -14.90
CA TYR A 472 2.15 15.22 -15.54
C TYR A 472 1.60 14.05 -14.72
N PRO A 473 0.87 13.09 -15.36
CA PRO A 473 0.22 12.00 -14.65
C PRO A 473 1.22 11.10 -13.92
N SER A 474 2.40 10.88 -14.46
CA SER A 474 3.39 9.99 -13.86
C SER A 474 3.92 10.45 -12.49
N VAL A 475 3.75 11.71 -12.12
CA VAL A 475 4.15 12.28 -10.82
C VAL A 475 2.97 12.83 -10.02
N SER A 476 1.73 12.56 -10.45
CA SER A 476 0.52 13.08 -9.81
C SER A 476 0.12 12.29 -8.57
N GLY A 477 -0.41 12.99 -7.57
CA GLY A 477 -1.01 12.39 -6.38
C GLY A 477 -0.13 11.32 -5.73
N THR A 478 -0.65 10.11 -5.62
CA THR A 478 0.03 8.97 -4.98
C THR A 478 1.18 8.35 -5.79
N SER A 479 1.52 8.92 -6.98
CA SER A 479 2.64 8.47 -7.82
C SER A 479 4.02 8.88 -7.28
N VAL A 480 4.28 8.61 -6.00
CA VAL A 480 5.49 8.93 -5.23
C VAL A 480 6.33 7.70 -4.92
N ALA A 481 7.48 7.88 -4.24
CA ALA A 481 8.28 6.75 -3.74
C ALA A 481 7.48 5.88 -2.76
N ARG A 482 7.67 4.55 -2.81
CA ARG A 482 6.90 3.57 -2.03
C ARG A 482 7.02 3.79 -0.51
N ASP A 483 8.19 4.19 -0.03
CA ASP A 483 8.47 4.48 1.37
C ASP A 483 8.04 5.91 1.79
N PHE A 484 7.30 6.62 0.93
CA PHE A 484 6.73 7.94 1.20
C PHE A 484 5.20 7.97 1.10
N VAL A 485 4.60 7.06 0.34
CA VAL A 485 3.16 7.09 0.03
C VAL A 485 2.28 7.01 1.27
N GLU A 486 2.69 6.25 2.30
CA GLU A 486 1.93 6.06 3.54
C GLU A 486 2.00 7.26 4.51
N VAL A 487 2.87 8.23 4.27
CA VAL A 487 2.94 9.45 5.12
C VAL A 487 1.60 10.20 5.12
N PHE A 488 0.92 10.24 3.98
CA PHE A 488 -0.31 11.01 3.79
C PHE A 488 -1.53 10.34 4.42
N SER A 489 -1.57 9.03 4.40
CA SER A 489 -2.61 8.23 5.06
C SER A 489 -2.42 8.23 6.56
N GLN A 490 -1.21 7.91 7.04
CA GLN A 490 -0.89 7.80 8.46
C GLN A 490 -1.00 9.13 9.20
N ILE A 491 -0.56 10.24 8.61
CA ILE A 491 -0.70 11.55 9.27
C ILE A 491 -2.18 11.91 9.47
N ASN A 492 -3.05 11.53 8.54
CA ASN A 492 -4.48 11.84 8.64
C ASN A 492 -5.16 11.11 9.80
N GLU A 493 -4.67 9.94 10.20
CA GLU A 493 -5.15 9.18 11.36
C GLU A 493 -5.05 9.96 12.67
N ASN A 494 -4.07 10.86 12.80
CA ASN A 494 -3.85 11.61 14.04
C ASN A 494 -5.00 12.58 14.39
N TRP A 495 -5.83 12.95 13.41
CA TRP A 495 -7.02 13.77 13.65
C TRP A 495 -8.25 12.96 14.05
N ALA A 496 -8.31 11.66 13.79
CA ALA A 496 -9.49 10.82 14.03
C ALA A 496 -10.03 10.95 15.47
N PHE A 497 -9.13 10.93 16.44
CA PHE A 497 -9.50 10.90 17.86
C PHE A 497 -9.25 12.23 18.59
N GLN A 498 -9.17 13.35 17.87
CA GLN A 498 -9.09 14.66 18.50
C GLN A 498 -10.42 14.97 19.24
N PRO A 499 -10.38 15.37 20.53
CA PRO A 499 -11.60 15.49 21.33
C PRO A 499 -12.66 16.46 20.78
N ASP A 500 -12.24 17.55 20.17
CA ASP A 500 -13.12 18.53 19.55
C ASP A 500 -13.80 17.99 18.26
N LEU A 501 -13.10 17.17 17.48
CA LEU A 501 -13.67 16.51 16.32
C LEU A 501 -14.61 15.36 16.74
N LEU A 502 -14.20 14.54 17.72
CA LEU A 502 -15.05 13.47 18.28
C LEU A 502 -16.39 13.99 18.79
N SER A 503 -16.40 15.17 19.40
CA SER A 503 -17.64 15.78 19.90
C SER A 503 -18.66 16.10 18.77
N GLU A 504 -18.25 16.10 17.50
CA GLU A 504 -19.10 16.43 16.37
C GLU A 504 -19.51 15.21 15.53
N TYR A 505 -18.73 14.11 15.57
CA TYR A 505 -19.06 12.95 14.77
C TYR A 505 -19.27 11.65 15.58
N ALA A 506 -18.67 11.52 16.76
CA ALA A 506 -18.82 10.32 17.58
C ALA A 506 -20.12 10.41 18.41
N ILE A 507 -21.24 10.12 17.75
CA ILE A 507 -22.61 10.32 18.27
C ILE A 507 -23.39 9.01 18.07
N ASN A 508 -24.01 8.52 19.16
CA ASN A 508 -24.83 7.31 19.11
C ASN A 508 -26.22 7.57 18.49
N ASP A 509 -27.02 6.51 18.33
CA ASP A 509 -28.37 6.61 17.74
C ASP A 509 -29.38 7.41 18.60
N GLU A 510 -29.11 7.58 19.88
CA GLU A 510 -29.89 8.42 20.80
C GLU A 510 -29.51 9.91 20.69
N GLY A 511 -28.50 10.23 19.88
CA GLY A 511 -27.97 11.60 19.71
C GLY A 511 -27.02 12.04 20.82
N GLU A 512 -26.50 11.10 21.61
CA GLU A 512 -25.56 11.38 22.67
C GLU A 512 -24.12 11.34 22.14
N VAL A 513 -23.34 12.34 22.49
CA VAL A 513 -21.92 12.43 22.16
C VAL A 513 -21.13 11.44 23.04
N ILE A 514 -20.06 10.87 22.48
CA ILE A 514 -19.14 9.98 23.23
C ILE A 514 -18.70 10.64 24.56
N PRO A 515 -18.84 9.93 25.70
CA PRO A 515 -18.41 10.48 27.01
C PRO A 515 -16.90 10.77 27.05
N ALA A 516 -16.54 11.90 27.66
CA ALA A 516 -15.13 12.29 27.84
C ALA A 516 -14.28 11.21 28.53
N GLU A 517 -14.89 10.42 29.45
CA GLU A 517 -14.22 9.29 30.10
C GLU A 517 -13.83 8.19 29.11
N LEU A 518 -14.68 7.90 28.12
CA LEU A 518 -14.34 6.93 27.06
C LEU A 518 -13.24 7.47 26.13
N VAL A 519 -13.28 8.75 25.80
CA VAL A 519 -12.21 9.40 25.00
C VAL A 519 -10.87 9.32 25.73
N GLU A 520 -10.85 9.55 27.04
CA GLU A 520 -9.65 9.42 27.87
C GLU A 520 -9.14 7.97 27.91
N LYS A 521 -10.03 6.96 28.06
CA LYS A 521 -9.67 5.55 28.01
C LYS A 521 -9.08 5.15 26.66
N ILE A 522 -9.65 5.61 25.53
CA ILE A 522 -9.12 5.39 24.17
C ILE A 522 -7.69 5.97 24.09
N THR A 523 -7.52 7.22 24.47
CA THR A 523 -6.22 7.91 24.42
C THR A 523 -5.16 7.21 25.30
N ASN A 524 -5.53 6.80 26.50
CA ASN A 524 -4.60 6.12 27.43
C ASN A 524 -4.23 4.70 26.94
N SER A 525 -5.14 4.01 26.25
CA SER A 525 -4.89 2.66 25.71
C SER A 525 -4.06 2.67 24.42
N SER A 526 -3.93 3.79 23.71
CA SER A 526 -3.23 3.87 22.42
C SER A 526 -1.74 3.47 22.49
N LYS A 527 -1.13 3.60 23.67
CA LYS A 527 0.28 3.22 23.93
C LYS A 527 0.43 1.80 24.50
N PHE A 528 -0.68 1.08 24.66
CA PHE A 528 -0.65 -0.28 25.20
C PHE A 528 -0.07 -1.25 24.17
N ASN A 529 0.77 -2.19 24.65
CA ASN A 529 1.36 -3.27 23.85
C ASN A 529 2.21 -2.79 22.65
N GLN A 530 2.67 -1.54 22.67
CA GLN A 530 3.45 -0.97 21.57
C GLN A 530 4.89 -1.49 21.52
N GLY A 531 5.42 -2.00 22.64
CA GLY A 531 6.69 -2.73 22.66
C GLY A 531 6.62 -3.97 21.78
N PHE A 532 5.57 -4.78 21.94
CA PHE A 532 5.32 -5.96 21.10
C PHE A 532 5.11 -5.59 19.63
N ALA A 533 4.11 -4.76 19.37
CA ALA A 533 3.72 -4.42 18.00
C ALA A 533 4.88 -3.84 17.19
N THR A 534 5.69 -2.96 17.80
CA THR A 534 6.86 -2.38 17.13
C THR A 534 7.98 -3.41 16.98
N THR A 535 8.22 -4.27 17.98
CA THR A 535 9.26 -5.31 17.93
C THR A 535 8.98 -6.32 16.81
N GLU A 536 7.75 -6.86 16.72
CA GLU A 536 7.43 -7.86 15.68
C GLU A 536 7.50 -7.28 14.25
N LEU A 537 7.03 -6.04 14.08
CA LEU A 537 7.06 -5.34 12.79
C LEU A 537 8.50 -5.00 12.37
N CYS A 538 9.29 -4.49 13.31
CA CYS A 538 10.70 -4.18 13.09
C CYS A 538 11.51 -5.45 12.80
N ALA A 539 11.24 -6.55 13.52
CA ALA A 539 11.89 -7.84 13.29
C ALA A 539 11.61 -8.39 11.87
N ALA A 540 10.37 -8.28 11.40
CA ALA A 540 10.03 -8.66 10.04
C ALA A 540 10.73 -7.77 9.00
N SER A 541 10.83 -6.45 9.25
CA SER A 541 11.54 -5.51 8.37
C SER A 541 13.05 -5.80 8.31
N ILE A 542 13.67 -6.12 9.44
CA ILE A 542 15.07 -6.53 9.48
C ILE A 542 15.27 -7.87 8.76
N LEU A 543 14.38 -8.83 8.95
CA LEU A 543 14.45 -10.12 8.25
C LEU A 543 14.34 -9.95 6.73
N ASP A 544 13.44 -9.07 6.26
CA ASP A 544 13.35 -8.69 4.84
C ASP A 544 14.69 -8.15 4.32
N MET A 545 15.27 -7.17 5.02
CA MET A 545 16.56 -6.59 4.63
C MET A 545 17.67 -7.64 4.58
N LYS A 546 17.79 -8.48 5.61
CA LYS A 546 18.86 -9.50 5.69
C LYS A 546 18.75 -10.55 4.59
N TRP A 547 17.56 -10.93 4.13
CA TRP A 547 17.38 -11.73 2.92
C TRP A 547 17.92 -11.01 1.67
N HIS A 548 17.59 -9.74 1.50
CA HIS A 548 17.91 -8.97 0.30
C HIS A 548 19.33 -8.38 0.27
N GLU A 549 20.06 -8.45 1.38
CA GLU A 549 21.49 -8.11 1.48
C GLU A 549 22.43 -9.28 1.15
N LEU A 550 21.89 -10.46 0.89
CA LEU A 550 22.69 -11.62 0.53
C LEU A 550 23.28 -11.48 -0.89
N GLU A 551 24.55 -11.84 -1.03
CA GLU A 551 25.23 -11.97 -2.32
C GLU A 551 25.13 -13.40 -2.92
N SER A 552 24.80 -14.40 -2.10
CA SER A 552 24.54 -15.80 -2.47
C SER A 552 23.63 -16.45 -1.44
N VAL A 553 22.85 -17.45 -1.86
CA VAL A 553 22.06 -18.32 -0.99
C VAL A 553 22.67 -19.73 -0.86
N ASP A 554 23.86 -19.95 -1.38
CA ASP A 554 24.51 -21.25 -1.39
C ASP A 554 24.83 -21.70 0.04
N GLY A 555 24.37 -22.90 0.41
CA GLY A 555 24.59 -23.48 1.74
C GLY A 555 23.78 -22.85 2.87
N ILE A 556 22.80 -22.00 2.58
CA ILE A 556 21.92 -21.43 3.58
C ILE A 556 20.87 -22.47 4.00
N ASP A 557 20.81 -22.76 5.29
CA ASP A 557 19.65 -23.33 5.96
C ASP A 557 18.75 -22.20 6.48
N ILE A 558 17.46 -22.25 6.18
CA ILE A 558 16.53 -21.15 6.46
C ILE A 558 16.31 -20.97 7.96
N ASP A 559 16.20 -22.07 8.72
CA ASP A 559 15.97 -22.01 10.17
C ASP A 559 17.20 -21.45 10.90
N ASP A 560 18.39 -21.88 10.51
CA ASP A 560 19.65 -21.33 11.04
C ASP A 560 19.84 -19.87 10.66
N PHE A 561 19.47 -19.48 9.43
CA PHE A 561 19.51 -18.08 8.99
C PHE A 561 18.56 -17.20 9.81
N GLU A 562 17.27 -17.57 9.92
CA GLU A 562 16.29 -16.82 10.72
C GLU A 562 16.73 -16.72 12.19
N LYS A 563 17.17 -17.83 12.78
CA LYS A 563 17.64 -17.85 14.16
C LYS A 563 18.82 -16.91 14.38
N LYS A 564 19.79 -16.92 13.46
CA LYS A 564 20.94 -16.02 13.51
C LYS A 564 20.49 -14.55 13.42
N VAL A 565 19.63 -14.22 12.46
CA VAL A 565 19.10 -12.85 12.27
C VAL A 565 18.34 -12.39 13.51
N CYS A 566 17.46 -13.24 14.08
CA CYS A 566 16.74 -12.93 15.31
C CYS A 566 17.65 -12.67 16.51
N GLN A 567 18.74 -13.45 16.64
CA GLN A 567 19.74 -13.23 17.69
C GLN A 567 20.53 -11.93 17.49
N GLU A 568 20.95 -11.63 16.27
CA GLU A 568 21.73 -10.44 15.93
C GLU A 568 20.92 -9.14 16.15
N MET A 569 19.61 -9.16 15.86
CA MET A 569 18.72 -8.01 16.13
C MET A 569 18.34 -7.85 17.60
N GLY A 570 18.69 -8.81 18.47
CA GLY A 570 18.38 -8.77 19.92
C GLY A 570 16.93 -9.10 20.25
N LEU A 571 16.22 -9.84 19.38
CA LEU A 571 14.85 -10.26 19.59
C LEU A 571 14.74 -11.12 20.87
N ILE A 572 13.73 -10.83 21.70
CA ILE A 572 13.46 -11.62 22.93
C ILE A 572 12.71 -12.90 22.59
N PRO A 573 12.88 -13.98 23.39
CA PRO A 573 12.32 -15.29 23.07
C PRO A 573 10.79 -15.33 23.10
N GLU A 574 10.15 -14.39 23.80
CA GLU A 574 8.70 -14.29 23.92
C GLU A 574 8.03 -13.67 22.68
N ILE A 575 8.81 -13.13 21.72
CA ILE A 575 8.30 -12.53 20.51
C ILE A 575 8.98 -13.15 19.28
N GLY A 576 8.19 -13.64 18.31
CA GLY A 576 8.66 -13.97 16.98
C GLY A 576 8.58 -12.76 16.04
N PRO A 577 9.28 -12.79 14.89
CA PRO A 577 9.02 -11.81 13.84
C PRO A 577 7.57 -11.97 13.35
N ARG A 578 6.95 -10.85 12.94
CA ARG A 578 5.57 -10.84 12.42
C ARG A 578 5.32 -11.88 11.31
N TYR A 579 6.35 -12.12 10.52
CA TYR A 579 6.38 -13.16 9.49
C TYR A 579 7.68 -13.95 9.59
N ARG A 580 7.58 -15.28 9.52
CA ARG A 580 8.72 -16.12 9.19
C ARG A 580 8.90 -16.16 7.67
N SER A 581 10.10 -16.45 7.20
CA SER A 581 10.46 -16.41 5.78
C SER A 581 9.53 -17.26 4.90
N THR A 582 9.10 -18.43 5.37
CA THR A 582 8.32 -19.40 4.59
C THR A 582 6.89 -18.99 4.29
N TYR A 583 6.35 -18.00 5.02
CA TYR A 583 5.03 -17.41 4.76
C TYR A 583 5.03 -15.88 4.65
N PHE A 584 6.18 -15.28 4.42
CA PHE A 584 6.31 -13.83 4.25
C PHE A 584 5.91 -13.41 2.82
N ASN A 585 4.61 -13.50 2.55
CA ASN A 585 4.03 -13.24 1.24
C ASN A 585 4.37 -11.85 0.69
N HIS A 586 4.40 -10.82 1.56
CA HIS A 586 4.71 -9.44 1.18
C HIS A 586 6.01 -9.31 0.40
N ILE A 587 7.07 -10.02 0.83
CA ILE A 587 8.40 -9.90 0.24
C ILE A 587 8.70 -10.97 -0.82
N PHE A 588 8.03 -12.12 -0.80
CA PHE A 588 8.31 -13.22 -1.74
C PHE A 588 7.31 -13.35 -2.88
N ASN A 589 6.10 -12.82 -2.73
CA ASN A 589 5.06 -12.78 -3.78
C ASN A 589 4.51 -11.37 -4.01
N GLY A 590 4.53 -10.50 -2.98
CA GLY A 590 4.10 -9.10 -3.08
C GLY A 590 5.22 -8.16 -3.53
N GLY A 591 4.90 -6.88 -3.66
CA GLY A 591 5.81 -5.82 -4.13
C GLY A 591 6.70 -5.20 -3.05
N TYR A 592 6.92 -5.87 -1.88
CA TYR A 592 7.61 -5.30 -0.72
C TYR A 592 9.04 -5.83 -0.51
N SER A 593 9.67 -6.41 -1.53
CA SER A 593 11.05 -6.91 -1.46
C SER A 593 12.02 -5.80 -1.08
N ALA A 594 12.81 -5.97 -0.03
CA ALA A 594 13.64 -4.93 0.60
C ALA A 594 12.88 -3.62 0.84
N GLY A 595 11.59 -3.73 1.16
CA GLY A 595 10.68 -2.58 1.24
C GLY A 595 9.69 -2.65 2.40
N TYR A 596 9.72 -3.70 3.22
CA TYR A 596 8.80 -3.85 4.35
C TYR A 596 9.05 -2.80 5.46
N TYR A 597 10.27 -2.28 5.55
CA TYR A 597 10.63 -1.16 6.43
C TYR A 597 9.77 0.11 6.17
N GLY A 598 9.21 0.24 4.98
CA GLY A 598 8.46 1.42 4.54
C GLY A 598 7.30 1.79 5.46
N TYR A 599 6.66 0.80 6.11
CA TYR A 599 5.61 1.05 7.11
C TYR A 599 6.11 1.85 8.32
N LEU A 600 7.25 1.44 8.90
CA LEU A 600 7.86 2.17 10.01
C LEU A 600 8.50 3.49 9.56
N TRP A 601 9.07 3.51 8.36
CA TRP A 601 9.68 4.70 7.79
C TRP A 601 8.65 5.83 7.62
N ALA A 602 7.52 5.51 7.00
CA ALA A 602 6.45 6.47 6.78
C ALA A 602 5.84 6.94 8.11
N GLU A 603 5.66 6.05 9.09
CA GLU A 603 5.13 6.41 10.41
C GLU A 603 6.06 7.35 11.18
N VAL A 604 7.38 7.20 11.05
CA VAL A 604 8.32 8.16 11.63
C VAL A 604 8.16 9.54 11.00
N LEU A 605 8.00 9.61 9.68
CA LEU A 605 7.77 10.88 8.97
C LEU A 605 6.43 11.51 9.34
N ASP A 606 5.37 10.71 9.43
CA ASP A 606 4.04 11.13 9.86
C ASP A 606 4.08 11.74 11.28
N LYS A 607 4.56 10.99 12.25
CA LYS A 607 4.60 11.43 13.64
C LYS A 607 5.48 12.66 13.83
N ASP A 608 6.58 12.75 13.10
CA ASP A 608 7.44 13.92 13.14
C ASP A 608 6.78 15.16 12.50
N ALA A 609 6.09 14.99 11.37
CA ALA A 609 5.31 16.07 10.75
C ALA A 609 4.13 16.51 11.64
N PHE A 610 3.39 15.55 12.23
CA PHE A 610 2.26 15.86 13.11
C PHE A 610 2.73 16.55 14.39
N SER A 611 3.91 16.21 14.92
CA SER A 611 4.47 16.86 16.11
C SER A 611 4.62 18.39 15.95
N ILE A 612 4.74 18.90 14.73
CA ILE A 612 4.82 20.34 14.45
C ILE A 612 3.45 21.00 14.71
N PHE A 613 2.35 20.32 14.37
CA PHE A 613 1.01 20.78 14.71
C PHE A 613 0.80 20.77 16.23
N GLU A 614 1.18 19.71 16.93
CA GLU A 614 1.09 19.62 18.39
C GLU A 614 1.88 20.74 19.08
N GLN A 615 3.12 20.99 18.65
CA GLN A 615 4.00 22.03 19.18
C GLN A 615 3.46 23.45 18.95
N SER A 616 2.62 23.66 17.94
CA SER A 616 1.95 24.95 17.72
C SER A 616 0.86 25.25 18.76
N GLY A 617 0.49 24.25 19.59
CA GLY A 617 -0.61 24.33 20.55
C GLY A 617 -2.02 24.27 19.92
N ASN A 618 -2.11 24.07 18.62
CA ASN A 618 -3.38 23.92 17.91
C ASN A 618 -3.21 22.98 16.70
N VAL A 619 -3.73 21.77 16.79
CA VAL A 619 -3.64 20.76 15.71
C VAL A 619 -4.45 21.14 14.45
N TRP A 620 -5.30 22.18 14.55
CA TRP A 620 -6.07 22.76 13.45
C TRP A 620 -5.46 24.08 12.94
N ASN A 621 -4.17 24.31 13.16
CA ASN A 621 -3.47 25.52 12.76
C ASN A 621 -3.51 25.72 11.24
N GLN A 622 -4.22 26.77 10.80
CA GLN A 622 -4.48 27.03 9.38
C GLN A 622 -3.22 27.36 8.58
N GLU A 623 -2.23 28.01 9.19
CA GLU A 623 -0.96 28.32 8.53
C GLU A 623 -0.18 27.02 8.25
N LEU A 624 -0.10 26.12 9.24
CA LEU A 624 0.55 24.82 9.11
C LEU A 624 -0.21 23.92 8.13
N SER A 625 -1.54 23.87 8.19
CA SER A 625 -2.38 23.12 7.27
C SER A 625 -2.19 23.57 5.81
N SER A 626 -2.20 24.90 5.59
CA SER A 626 -1.93 25.48 4.26
C SER A 626 -0.52 25.17 3.79
N LYS A 627 0.47 25.22 4.68
CA LYS A 627 1.85 24.86 4.38
C LYS A 627 1.96 23.38 4.02
N PHE A 628 1.34 22.48 4.80
CA PHE A 628 1.32 21.03 4.56
C PHE A 628 0.65 20.71 3.22
N ARG A 629 -0.52 21.29 2.94
CA ARG A 629 -1.21 21.16 1.66
C ARG A 629 -0.29 21.51 0.48
N LYS A 630 0.36 22.67 0.53
CA LYS A 630 1.19 23.21 -0.58
C LYS A 630 2.53 22.48 -0.74
N THR A 631 3.12 22.00 0.35
CA THR A 631 4.43 21.34 0.30
C THR A 631 4.33 19.83 0.12
N PHE A 632 3.23 19.21 0.53
CA PHE A 632 3.05 17.77 0.44
C PHE A 632 1.91 17.37 -0.51
N LEU A 633 0.64 17.65 -0.12
CA LEU A 633 -0.53 17.10 -0.81
C LEU A 633 -0.65 17.54 -2.28
N GLU A 634 -0.28 18.78 -2.60
CA GLU A 634 -0.35 19.31 -3.95
C GLU A 634 0.80 18.86 -4.85
N ARG A 635 1.87 18.31 -4.28
CA ARG A 635 3.14 18.12 -4.98
C ARG A 635 3.33 16.74 -5.61
N GLY A 636 2.68 15.71 -5.12
CA GLY A 636 2.92 14.35 -5.59
C GLY A 636 4.42 14.03 -5.69
N GLY A 637 4.84 13.42 -6.81
CA GLY A 637 6.23 13.12 -7.14
C GLY A 637 6.99 14.23 -7.88
N SER A 638 6.48 15.48 -7.87
CA SER A 638 7.11 16.61 -8.59
C SER A 638 8.39 17.13 -7.93
N GLU A 639 8.75 16.60 -6.76
CA GLU A 639 9.97 16.91 -6.00
C GLU A 639 10.44 15.67 -5.24
N GLU A 640 11.70 15.65 -4.82
CA GLU A 640 12.23 14.60 -3.94
C GLU A 640 11.52 14.63 -2.57
N PRO A 641 11.07 13.50 -2.04
CA PRO A 641 10.30 13.44 -0.79
C PRO A 641 11.00 14.08 0.41
N MET A 642 12.32 13.87 0.55
CA MET A 642 13.10 14.48 1.64
C MET A 642 13.13 16.00 1.55
N VAL A 643 13.19 16.56 0.34
CA VAL A 643 13.13 18.02 0.10
C VAL A 643 11.77 18.56 0.52
N LEU A 644 10.67 17.85 0.18
CA LEU A 644 9.33 18.23 0.61
C LEU A 644 9.20 18.24 2.13
N PHE A 645 9.76 17.22 2.79
CA PHE A 645 9.76 17.16 4.25
C PHE A 645 10.54 18.31 4.87
N GLU A 646 11.76 18.60 4.40
CA GLU A 646 12.58 19.72 4.87
C GLU A 646 11.92 21.08 4.61
N GLN A 647 11.21 21.25 3.50
CA GLN A 647 10.46 22.48 3.22
C GLN A 647 9.30 22.68 4.21
N PHE A 648 8.63 21.59 4.61
CA PHE A 648 7.57 21.66 5.62
C PHE A 648 8.13 21.82 7.02
N ALA A 649 9.03 20.95 7.45
CA ALA A 649 9.53 20.86 8.82
C ALA A 649 10.64 21.88 9.15
N GLY A 650 11.36 22.40 8.13
CA GLY A 650 12.55 23.27 8.32
C GLY A 650 13.80 22.49 8.77
N ARG A 651 13.73 21.16 8.85
CA ARG A 651 14.80 20.25 9.28
C ARG A 651 14.58 18.86 8.68
N LYS A 652 15.60 18.02 8.79
CA LYS A 652 15.43 16.58 8.50
C LYS A 652 14.53 15.91 9.53
N PRO A 653 13.85 14.80 9.18
CA PRO A 653 13.04 14.03 10.12
C PRO A 653 13.89 13.38 11.20
N ASP A 654 13.29 13.19 12.39
CA ASP A 654 13.83 12.35 13.45
C ASP A 654 12.74 11.43 14.04
N ASN A 655 13.14 10.39 14.75
CA ASN A 655 12.23 9.38 15.28
C ASN A 655 11.67 9.68 16.67
N THR A 656 11.96 10.86 17.25
CA THR A 656 11.58 11.19 18.63
C THR A 656 10.07 11.21 18.85
N ALA A 657 9.32 11.83 17.90
CA ALA A 657 7.86 11.90 17.97
C ALA A 657 7.24 10.50 17.86
N PHE A 658 7.72 9.68 16.94
CA PHE A 658 7.31 8.29 16.79
C PHE A 658 7.54 7.47 18.08
N LEU A 659 8.76 7.52 18.63
CA LEU A 659 9.09 6.77 19.84
C LEU A 659 8.25 7.21 21.06
N LYS A 660 8.00 8.52 21.21
CA LYS A 660 7.11 9.05 22.25
C LYS A 660 5.64 8.66 22.02
N GLY A 661 5.16 8.75 20.79
CA GLY A 661 3.81 8.39 20.42
C GLY A 661 3.50 6.93 20.76
N ARG A 662 4.44 6.04 20.48
CA ARG A 662 4.35 4.62 20.82
C ARG A 662 4.76 4.28 22.27
N GLY A 663 5.11 5.26 23.11
CA GLY A 663 5.52 4.99 24.50
C GLY A 663 6.81 4.16 24.62
N LEU A 664 7.71 4.32 23.68
CA LEU A 664 9.02 3.61 23.62
C LEU A 664 10.16 4.45 24.23
N LEU A 665 9.90 5.75 24.51
CA LEU A 665 10.77 6.66 25.26
C LEU A 665 10.18 6.99 26.63
#